data_a399e81d90813870d2f34da1b37496f0
#
_entry.id   a399e81d90813870d2f34da1b37496f0
#
_cell.length_a   1.000
_cell.length_b   1.000
_cell.length_c   1.000
_cell.angle_alpha   90.00
_cell.angle_beta   90.00
_cell.angle_gamma   90.00
#
_symmetry.space_group_name_H-M   'P 1'
#
loop_
_entity.id
_entity.type
_entity.pdbx_description
1 polymer ?
#
loop_
_entity_poly.entity_id
_entity_poly.type
_entity_poly.pdbx_seq_one_letter_code
_entity_poly.pdbx_strand_id
1 'polypeptide(L)'
;SWGFIGIILTSLAIGLGTFFAQNRSGVLILGGFNILSIYMLAHTMHERYMFPLILILLVIYIYTRDKRMLFAFGAATVLSFIQTGITLLDNEGFISFPEQSFIALSWVHIIFFGYMAVVWYKMVIHDDVKLPEMRTPKIICIEKNGDKVRYTKKDFIIVSVLTLAYGVSAFVHLGSMSAPETGFQPEAPGETVILDFGEEQEFDRINFFLGWIDRRDSDSEVERILSVSFGIDPAEGEENAELIFGDATELVVDSVFNWNGFFAQERGRFMKITVDEGNFLINEIACFDGEQNLISPVAAISENSTANLMFDEQDKAIYEYTWYDGTYFDEVYHPRTAYEYINGIWPYENTHPPLGKLIISLGMMIFGVNPFGWRFFGTLCGVLMVPVSFLLGKQILKDSKWAFVASFLFTFDFMHLSQTRLATIDSFTALFAMLMYYFMYQYTKQNFYDGGVKRTLLPLGLSGLFFGIGVATKWQGVYAGIGLCVLFFWTLLKRFFEYRAAKEGRLVGDADKIIKQFVPNLIKTLAAVVVFFIVVPFVIYFLSYLPIILSDAADISYFWDNQQTMLSYHSQLTETHPYGSPWWSWPLDMRPLYAYNPNWDFVPETQAQGISSFGNPLVWWLTIPSMGFLIYLSVKGKRNAEMNTILVGFGALYLPWVLISRQAFIYHFFPCVIFVTLAIAYGLREILKRYPIAKIPIRAYLVCVLVLFIAFYPVLTGMRIPAWYADALTWLPSWVLG
;
A
#
# COMPACT_ATOMS: atom_id res chain seq x y z
N SER A 1 -33.03 29.91 -30.25
CA SER A 1 -32.37 29.93 -28.94
C SER A 1 -31.17 30.89 -28.98
N TRP A 2 -30.81 31.50 -27.86
CA TRP A 2 -29.66 32.38 -27.74
C TRP A 2 -28.32 31.71 -28.13
N GLY A 3 -28.21 30.42 -27.90
CA GLY A 3 -27.04 29.60 -28.31
C GLY A 3 -26.86 29.59 -29.83
N PHE A 4 -27.94 29.46 -30.62
CA PHE A 4 -27.86 29.47 -32.08
C PHE A 4 -27.39 30.84 -32.63
N ILE A 5 -27.87 31.93 -32.03
CA ILE A 5 -27.39 33.28 -32.38
C ILE A 5 -25.90 33.42 -32.03
N GLY A 6 -25.47 32.91 -30.87
CA GLY A 6 -24.09 32.92 -30.45
C GLY A 6 -23.18 32.13 -31.41
N ILE A 7 -23.61 30.98 -31.91
CA ILE A 7 -22.84 30.17 -32.92
C ILE A 7 -22.71 30.96 -34.23
N ILE A 8 -23.80 31.60 -34.71
CA ILE A 8 -23.74 32.38 -35.93
C ILE A 8 -22.76 33.54 -35.76
N LEU A 9 -22.85 34.31 -34.66
CA LEU A 9 -21.96 35.43 -34.42
C LEU A 9 -20.51 35.04 -34.28
N THR A 10 -20.21 33.94 -33.58
CA THR A 10 -18.83 33.45 -33.45
C THR A 10 -18.29 32.87 -34.76
N SER A 11 -19.11 32.17 -35.54
CA SER A 11 -18.72 31.66 -36.87
C SER A 11 -18.45 32.80 -37.84
N LEU A 12 -19.27 33.85 -37.81
CA LEU A 12 -19.01 35.08 -38.60
C LEU A 12 -17.71 35.78 -38.19
N ALA A 13 -17.48 35.93 -36.87
CA ALA A 13 -16.26 36.51 -36.36
C ALA A 13 -15.01 35.67 -36.72
N ILE A 14 -15.12 34.34 -36.71
CA ILE A 14 -14.07 33.42 -37.14
C ILE A 14 -13.84 33.53 -38.66
N GLY A 15 -14.92 33.57 -39.46
CA GLY A 15 -14.83 33.77 -40.90
C GLY A 15 -14.14 35.08 -41.27
N LEU A 16 -14.50 36.19 -40.63
CA LEU A 16 -13.82 37.48 -40.78
C LEU A 16 -12.36 37.38 -40.29
N GLY A 17 -12.10 36.70 -39.16
CA GLY A 17 -10.75 36.49 -38.66
C GLY A 17 -9.84 35.70 -39.60
N THR A 18 -10.39 34.71 -40.36
CA THR A 18 -9.61 33.99 -41.37
C THR A 18 -9.20 34.90 -42.54
N PHE A 19 -10.03 35.85 -42.87
CA PHE A 19 -9.73 36.83 -43.89
C PHE A 19 -8.59 37.81 -43.48
N PHE A 20 -8.50 38.10 -42.20
CA PHE A 20 -7.44 38.96 -41.64
C PHE A 20 -6.21 38.19 -41.14
N ALA A 21 -6.25 36.86 -41.10
CA ALA A 21 -5.13 36.04 -40.66
C ALA A 21 -3.93 36.15 -41.61
N GLN A 22 -2.83 36.69 -41.12
CA GLN A 22 -1.62 36.91 -41.92
C GLN A 22 -0.76 35.66 -42.09
N ASN A 23 -1.00 34.62 -41.25
CA ASN A 23 -0.20 33.39 -41.26
C ASN A 23 -1.04 32.11 -41.14
N ARG A 24 -0.46 30.95 -41.57
CA ARG A 24 -1.17 29.64 -41.54
C ARG A 24 -1.47 29.17 -40.11
N SER A 25 -0.71 29.57 -39.13
CA SER A 25 -0.98 29.22 -37.73
C SER A 25 -2.27 29.88 -37.24
N GLY A 26 -2.61 31.07 -37.70
CA GLY A 26 -3.86 31.74 -37.41
C GLY A 26 -5.09 30.92 -37.80
N VAL A 27 -5.05 30.27 -38.96
CA VAL A 27 -6.16 29.39 -39.41
C VAL A 27 -6.38 28.20 -38.47
N LEU A 28 -5.31 27.58 -38.01
CA LEU A 28 -5.42 26.47 -37.05
C LEU A 28 -5.98 26.94 -35.67
N ILE A 29 -5.56 28.12 -35.21
CA ILE A 29 -6.06 28.72 -33.97
C ILE A 29 -7.54 29.03 -34.10
N LEU A 30 -7.97 29.58 -35.21
CA LEU A 30 -9.37 29.82 -35.54
C LEU A 30 -10.20 28.53 -35.57
N GLY A 31 -9.68 27.47 -36.16
CA GLY A 31 -10.34 26.16 -36.17
C GLY A 31 -10.55 25.60 -34.75
N GLY A 32 -9.54 25.72 -33.91
CA GLY A 32 -9.65 25.32 -32.50
C GLY A 32 -10.67 26.15 -31.75
N PHE A 33 -10.67 27.47 -31.95
CA PHE A 33 -11.65 28.36 -31.33
C PHE A 33 -13.08 28.12 -31.83
N ASN A 34 -13.26 27.76 -33.10
CA ASN A 34 -14.56 27.38 -33.64
C ASN A 34 -15.14 26.15 -32.95
N ILE A 35 -14.34 25.09 -32.77
CA ILE A 35 -14.78 23.89 -32.05
C ILE A 35 -15.19 24.23 -30.61
N LEU A 36 -14.40 25.04 -29.91
CA LEU A 36 -14.75 25.47 -28.56
C LEU A 36 -16.04 26.30 -28.55
N SER A 37 -16.24 27.19 -29.54
CA SER A 37 -17.45 28.02 -29.63
C SER A 37 -18.69 27.18 -29.89
N ILE A 38 -18.62 26.18 -30.75
CA ILE A 38 -19.73 25.24 -30.99
C ILE A 38 -20.03 24.46 -29.72
N TYR A 39 -19.00 23.94 -29.05
CA TYR A 39 -19.15 23.20 -27.79
C TYR A 39 -19.84 24.03 -26.70
N MET A 40 -19.43 25.30 -26.55
CA MET A 40 -19.93 26.18 -25.49
C MET A 40 -21.33 26.76 -25.77
N LEU A 41 -21.72 26.91 -27.02
CA LEU A 41 -22.91 27.66 -27.41
C LEU A 41 -24.01 26.81 -28.02
N ALA A 42 -23.71 25.58 -28.49
CA ALA A 42 -24.71 24.68 -29.02
C ALA A 42 -25.55 24.05 -27.90
N HIS A 43 -26.79 23.73 -28.21
CA HIS A 43 -27.70 23.03 -27.30
C HIS A 43 -27.43 21.53 -27.33
N THR A 44 -27.53 20.85 -26.19
CA THR A 44 -27.39 19.37 -26.06
C THR A 44 -26.01 18.81 -26.48
N MET A 45 -24.93 19.50 -26.16
CA MET A 45 -23.58 19.03 -26.46
C MET A 45 -23.09 18.07 -25.39
N HIS A 46 -22.60 16.90 -25.81
CA HIS A 46 -21.94 15.94 -24.92
C HIS A 46 -20.50 16.35 -24.63
N GLU A 47 -20.00 15.98 -23.45
CA GLU A 47 -18.62 16.21 -22.96
C GLU A 47 -17.54 15.73 -23.94
N ARG A 48 -17.78 14.65 -24.69
CA ARG A 48 -16.87 14.09 -25.69
C ARG A 48 -16.58 15.01 -26.88
N TYR A 49 -17.42 15.99 -27.15
CA TYR A 49 -17.22 16.93 -28.27
C TYR A 49 -16.08 17.93 -28.02
N MET A 50 -15.52 17.97 -26.81
CA MET A 50 -14.33 18.76 -26.50
C MET A 50 -13.01 18.06 -26.92
N PHE A 51 -12.99 16.74 -27.14
CA PHE A 51 -11.76 16.01 -27.49
C PHE A 51 -11.04 16.50 -28.75
N PRO A 52 -11.70 16.86 -29.87
CA PRO A 52 -11.03 17.40 -31.03
C PRO A 52 -10.26 18.70 -30.74
N LEU A 53 -10.79 19.56 -29.85
CA LEU A 53 -10.11 20.78 -29.42
C LEU A 53 -8.78 20.47 -28.76
N ILE A 54 -8.73 19.48 -27.85
CA ILE A 54 -7.51 19.07 -27.13
C ILE A 54 -6.40 18.72 -28.12
N LEU A 55 -6.73 17.90 -29.14
CA LEU A 55 -5.77 17.51 -30.15
C LEU A 55 -5.27 18.72 -30.96
N ILE A 56 -6.16 19.59 -31.38
CA ILE A 56 -5.81 20.81 -32.16
C ILE A 56 -4.91 21.74 -31.35
N LEU A 57 -5.21 21.97 -30.06
CA LEU A 57 -4.38 22.79 -29.17
C LEU A 57 -2.97 22.23 -29.03
N LEU A 58 -2.84 20.89 -28.94
CA LEU A 58 -1.54 20.23 -28.91
C LEU A 58 -0.77 20.43 -30.22
N VAL A 59 -1.45 20.27 -31.39
CA VAL A 59 -0.85 20.51 -32.71
C VAL A 59 -0.40 21.96 -32.85
N ILE A 60 -1.23 22.94 -32.46
CA ILE A 60 -0.87 24.36 -32.47
C ILE A 60 0.36 24.62 -31.59
N TYR A 61 0.38 24.05 -30.37
CA TYR A 61 1.55 24.16 -29.49
C TYR A 61 2.81 23.57 -30.11
N ILE A 62 2.73 22.39 -30.71
CA ILE A 62 3.87 21.75 -31.37
C ILE A 62 4.42 22.63 -32.50
N TYR A 63 3.52 23.26 -33.26
CA TYR A 63 3.86 24.11 -34.38
C TYR A 63 4.40 25.49 -33.94
N THR A 64 3.72 26.15 -33.00
CA THR A 64 4.05 27.54 -32.59
C THR A 64 5.01 27.62 -31.41
N ARG A 65 5.08 26.56 -30.58
CA ARG A 65 5.76 26.53 -29.28
C ARG A 65 5.28 27.62 -28.30
N ASP A 66 4.09 28.16 -28.52
CA ASP A 66 3.52 29.19 -27.70
C ASP A 66 3.00 28.61 -26.38
N LYS A 67 3.45 29.15 -25.26
CA LYS A 67 3.09 28.68 -23.92
C LYS A 67 1.59 28.86 -23.61
N ARG A 68 0.92 29.84 -24.26
CA ARG A 68 -0.53 30.03 -24.14
C ARG A 68 -1.29 28.82 -24.67
N MET A 69 -0.81 28.20 -25.76
CA MET A 69 -1.40 26.98 -26.34
C MET A 69 -1.11 25.76 -25.47
N LEU A 70 0.06 25.69 -24.84
CA LEU A 70 0.35 24.63 -23.89
C LEU A 70 -0.56 24.70 -22.66
N PHE A 71 -0.79 25.92 -22.14
CA PHE A 71 -1.72 26.14 -21.04
C PHE A 71 -3.15 25.79 -21.44
N ALA A 72 -3.59 26.23 -22.62
CA ALA A 72 -4.91 25.91 -23.14
C ALA A 72 -5.11 24.40 -23.34
N PHE A 73 -4.11 23.69 -23.87
CA PHE A 73 -4.12 22.23 -23.96
C PHE A 73 -4.29 21.56 -22.60
N GLY A 74 -3.49 21.97 -21.61
CA GLY A 74 -3.58 21.44 -20.25
C GLY A 74 -4.94 21.72 -19.59
N ALA A 75 -5.41 22.96 -19.71
CA ALA A 75 -6.72 23.37 -19.16
C ALA A 75 -7.88 22.61 -19.82
N ALA A 76 -7.90 22.51 -21.16
CA ALA A 76 -8.93 21.75 -21.88
C ALA A 76 -8.93 20.26 -21.50
N THR A 77 -7.73 19.67 -21.33
CA THR A 77 -7.59 18.26 -20.91
C THR A 77 -8.16 18.05 -19.53
N VAL A 78 -7.80 18.89 -18.57
CA VAL A 78 -8.29 18.80 -17.17
C VAL A 78 -9.81 19.01 -17.11
N LEU A 79 -10.31 20.05 -17.80
CA LEU A 79 -11.75 20.34 -17.82
C LEU A 79 -12.56 19.19 -18.45
N SER A 80 -12.10 18.65 -19.58
CA SER A 80 -12.74 17.50 -20.22
C SER A 80 -12.73 16.28 -19.32
N PHE A 81 -11.60 16.01 -18.64
CA PHE A 81 -11.48 14.89 -17.72
C PHE A 81 -12.43 15.03 -16.52
N ILE A 82 -12.47 16.21 -15.89
CA ILE A 82 -13.37 16.45 -14.75
C ILE A 82 -14.82 16.34 -15.17
N GLN A 83 -15.20 16.93 -16.29
CA GLN A 83 -16.57 16.90 -16.77
C GLN A 83 -17.02 15.48 -17.13
N THR A 84 -16.21 14.74 -17.89
CA THR A 84 -16.52 13.36 -18.25
C THR A 84 -16.60 12.48 -17.01
N GLY A 85 -15.69 12.68 -16.04
CA GLY A 85 -15.68 11.96 -14.78
C GLY A 85 -16.94 12.21 -13.95
N ILE A 86 -17.31 13.48 -13.75
CA ILE A 86 -18.54 13.84 -13.01
C ILE A 86 -19.78 13.28 -13.71
N THR A 87 -19.90 13.49 -15.03
CA THR A 87 -21.06 13.02 -15.79
C THR A 87 -21.18 11.49 -15.77
N LEU A 88 -20.06 10.77 -15.89
CA LEU A 88 -20.06 9.30 -15.84
C LEU A 88 -20.49 8.79 -14.47
N LEU A 89 -19.90 9.32 -13.39
CA LEU A 89 -20.16 8.88 -12.03
C LEU A 89 -21.60 9.21 -11.58
N ASP A 90 -22.15 10.34 -12.03
CA ASP A 90 -23.52 10.76 -11.74
C ASP A 90 -24.56 9.92 -12.53
N ASN A 91 -24.32 9.70 -13.83
CA ASN A 91 -25.22 8.92 -14.67
C ASN A 91 -25.28 7.43 -14.33
N GLU A 92 -24.15 6.85 -13.91
CA GLU A 92 -24.07 5.45 -13.48
C GLU A 92 -24.57 5.24 -12.03
N GLY A 93 -24.93 6.33 -11.33
CA GLY A 93 -25.42 6.29 -9.97
C GLY A 93 -24.37 5.97 -8.89
N PHE A 94 -23.08 6.02 -9.24
CA PHE A 94 -22.00 5.79 -8.28
C PHE A 94 -21.86 6.93 -7.27
N ILE A 95 -22.04 8.17 -7.72
CA ILE A 95 -21.94 9.36 -6.86
C ILE A 95 -22.93 10.40 -7.38
N SER A 96 -23.88 10.82 -6.55
CA SER A 96 -24.77 11.96 -6.86
C SER A 96 -24.02 13.28 -6.56
N PHE A 97 -23.77 14.08 -7.60
CA PHE A 97 -23.17 15.38 -7.44
C PHE A 97 -24.21 16.48 -7.24
N PRO A 98 -24.01 17.41 -6.28
CA PRO A 98 -24.88 18.57 -6.12
C PRO A 98 -24.92 19.40 -7.42
N GLU A 99 -26.10 19.97 -7.76
CA GLU A 99 -26.28 20.84 -8.93
C GLU A 99 -25.27 21.99 -8.98
N GLN A 100 -24.87 22.50 -7.80
CA GLN A 100 -23.86 23.53 -7.66
C GLN A 100 -22.49 23.14 -8.26
N SER A 101 -22.16 21.84 -8.31
CA SER A 101 -20.93 21.33 -8.91
C SER A 101 -20.94 21.53 -10.43
N PHE A 102 -22.07 21.27 -11.07
CA PHE A 102 -22.24 21.48 -12.52
C PHE A 102 -22.26 22.98 -12.87
N ILE A 103 -22.88 23.81 -12.03
CA ILE A 103 -22.88 25.27 -12.17
C ILE A 103 -21.44 25.81 -12.05
N ALA A 104 -20.70 25.38 -11.04
CA ALA A 104 -19.31 25.80 -10.83
C ALA A 104 -18.42 25.38 -12.03
N LEU A 105 -18.57 24.16 -12.53
CA LEU A 105 -17.84 23.68 -13.70
C LEU A 105 -18.18 24.49 -14.95
N SER A 106 -19.45 24.85 -15.13
CA SER A 106 -19.91 25.70 -16.24
C SER A 106 -19.24 27.09 -16.22
N TRP A 107 -19.11 27.71 -15.03
CA TRP A 107 -18.37 28.97 -14.88
C TRP A 107 -16.89 28.82 -15.26
N VAL A 108 -16.24 27.73 -14.89
CA VAL A 108 -14.83 27.49 -15.28
C VAL A 108 -14.71 27.35 -16.81
N HIS A 109 -15.66 26.71 -17.46
CA HIS A 109 -15.70 26.62 -18.93
C HIS A 109 -15.91 28.01 -19.59
N ILE A 110 -16.76 28.86 -19.02
CA ILE A 110 -16.96 30.26 -19.50
C ILE A 110 -15.67 31.05 -19.38
N ILE A 111 -14.96 30.94 -18.24
CA ILE A 111 -13.67 31.61 -18.03
C ILE A 111 -12.64 31.10 -19.06
N PHE A 112 -12.59 29.78 -19.28
CA PHE A 112 -11.70 29.19 -20.28
C PHE A 112 -12.03 29.68 -21.70
N PHE A 113 -13.31 29.77 -22.05
CA PHE A 113 -13.76 30.33 -23.33
C PHE A 113 -13.32 31.80 -23.49
N GLY A 114 -13.50 32.62 -22.46
CA GLY A 114 -13.03 34.00 -22.44
C GLY A 114 -11.52 34.13 -22.60
N TYR A 115 -10.76 33.28 -21.91
CA TYR A 115 -9.30 33.17 -22.09
C TYR A 115 -8.92 32.85 -23.54
N MET A 116 -9.57 31.87 -24.15
CA MET A 116 -9.31 31.49 -25.54
C MET A 116 -9.68 32.58 -26.53
N ALA A 117 -10.75 33.33 -26.27
CA ALA A 117 -11.12 34.51 -27.09
C ALA A 117 -10.03 35.60 -27.07
N VAL A 118 -9.47 35.88 -25.89
CA VAL A 118 -8.36 36.86 -25.74
C VAL A 118 -7.10 36.34 -26.43
N VAL A 119 -6.78 35.04 -26.27
CA VAL A 119 -5.62 34.43 -26.94
C VAL A 119 -5.79 34.43 -28.44
N TRP A 120 -6.99 34.07 -28.95
CA TRP A 120 -7.35 34.15 -30.36
C TRP A 120 -7.12 35.59 -30.90
N TYR A 121 -7.69 36.59 -30.25
CA TYR A 121 -7.55 37.98 -30.65
C TYR A 121 -6.07 38.41 -30.75
N LYS A 122 -5.27 38.10 -29.73
CA LYS A 122 -3.85 38.46 -29.73
C LYS A 122 -3.04 37.71 -30.80
N MET A 123 -3.30 36.41 -31.01
CA MET A 123 -2.50 35.58 -31.91
C MET A 123 -2.89 35.75 -33.38
N VAL A 124 -4.15 36.05 -33.67
CA VAL A 124 -4.64 36.15 -35.06
C VAL A 124 -4.72 37.58 -35.55
N ILE A 125 -5.29 38.47 -34.73
CA ILE A 125 -5.50 39.86 -35.15
C ILE A 125 -4.23 40.72 -34.98
N HIS A 126 -3.51 40.50 -33.85
CA HIS A 126 -2.27 41.25 -33.59
C HIS A 126 -1.01 40.54 -34.04
N ASP A 127 -1.13 39.35 -34.67
CA ASP A 127 -0.02 38.50 -35.15
C ASP A 127 1.10 38.28 -34.10
N ASP A 128 0.73 38.23 -32.83
CA ASP A 128 1.65 38.03 -31.69
C ASP A 128 2.12 36.56 -31.57
N VAL A 129 2.32 35.89 -32.73
CA VAL A 129 2.86 34.53 -32.82
C VAL A 129 4.33 34.63 -33.17
N LYS A 130 5.18 34.53 -32.17
CA LYS A 130 6.62 34.33 -32.40
C LYS A 130 6.84 32.89 -32.78
N LEU A 131 6.98 32.60 -34.09
CA LEU A 131 7.47 31.30 -34.53
C LEU A 131 8.84 31.05 -33.85
N PRO A 132 9.07 29.91 -33.27
CA PRO A 132 10.36 29.63 -32.66
C PRO A 132 11.43 29.75 -33.74
N GLU A 133 12.46 30.59 -33.48
CA GLU A 133 13.70 30.53 -34.23
C GLU A 133 14.13 29.08 -34.28
N MET A 134 14.45 28.55 -35.47
CA MET A 134 14.97 27.20 -35.59
C MET A 134 16.21 27.12 -34.71
N ARG A 135 16.04 26.58 -33.50
CA ARG A 135 17.16 26.38 -32.60
C ARG A 135 18.15 25.50 -33.34
N THR A 136 19.37 25.99 -33.44
CA THR A 136 20.48 25.16 -33.91
C THR A 136 20.38 23.81 -33.23
N PRO A 137 20.27 22.72 -33.99
CA PRO A 137 20.03 21.40 -33.43
C PRO A 137 21.11 21.07 -32.40
N LYS A 138 20.71 20.78 -31.16
CA LYS A 138 21.66 20.47 -30.09
C LYS A 138 22.54 19.27 -30.49
N ILE A 139 23.83 19.45 -30.36
CA ILE A 139 24.79 18.34 -30.43
C ILE A 139 24.51 17.40 -29.24
N ILE A 140 24.32 16.13 -29.52
CA ILE A 140 24.07 15.10 -28.51
C ILE A 140 25.37 14.32 -28.28
N CYS A 141 25.79 14.27 -27.03
CA CYS A 141 26.85 13.36 -26.59
C CYS A 141 26.22 12.11 -25.96
N ILE A 142 26.70 10.94 -26.34
CA ILE A 142 26.30 9.71 -25.67
C ILE A 142 26.90 9.71 -24.26
N GLU A 143 26.04 9.57 -23.27
CA GLU A 143 26.52 9.18 -21.96
C GLU A 143 27.05 7.75 -22.03
N LYS A 144 28.38 7.58 -21.86
CA LYS A 144 28.97 6.25 -21.63
C LYS A 144 28.27 5.62 -20.42
N ASN A 145 28.22 4.29 -20.39
CA ASN A 145 27.71 3.58 -19.22
C ASN A 145 28.42 4.17 -17.98
N GLY A 146 27.60 4.79 -17.10
CA GLY A 146 28.11 5.55 -15.97
C GLY A 146 29.05 4.71 -15.10
N ASP A 147 30.02 5.36 -14.45
CA ASP A 147 30.89 4.70 -13.50
C ASP A 147 30.06 3.89 -12.51
N LYS A 148 30.46 2.64 -12.30
CA LYS A 148 29.84 1.79 -11.28
C LYS A 148 29.90 2.52 -9.94
N VAL A 149 28.78 2.64 -9.26
CA VAL A 149 28.74 3.18 -7.91
C VAL A 149 29.71 2.37 -7.05
N ARG A 150 30.69 3.04 -6.46
CA ARG A 150 31.69 2.39 -5.60
C ARG A 150 31.16 2.35 -4.16
N TYR A 151 31.14 1.14 -3.61
CA TYR A 151 30.83 0.92 -2.20
C TYR A 151 32.14 0.84 -1.40
N THR A 152 32.22 1.56 -0.29
CA THR A 152 33.36 1.61 0.59
C THR A 152 33.14 0.72 1.82
N LYS A 153 34.25 0.37 2.53
CA LYS A 153 34.11 -0.32 3.83
C LYS A 153 33.24 0.45 4.82
N LYS A 154 33.31 1.79 4.78
CA LYS A 154 32.44 2.65 5.62
C LYS A 154 30.96 2.49 5.28
N ASP A 155 30.60 2.33 4.00
CA ASP A 155 29.22 2.11 3.59
C ASP A 155 28.69 0.80 4.20
N PHE A 156 29.48 -0.27 4.13
CA PHE A 156 29.10 -1.55 4.73
C PHE A 156 28.92 -1.45 6.24
N ILE A 157 29.83 -0.79 6.95
CA ILE A 157 29.72 -0.59 8.40
C ILE A 157 28.43 0.18 8.73
N ILE A 158 28.19 1.30 8.05
CA ILE A 158 27.01 2.13 8.29
C ILE A 158 25.71 1.34 8.06
N VAL A 159 25.62 0.64 6.93
CA VAL A 159 24.46 -0.18 6.60
C VAL A 159 24.26 -1.28 7.64
N SER A 160 25.34 -1.99 8.00
CA SER A 160 25.27 -3.06 9.01
C SER A 160 24.80 -2.55 10.36
N VAL A 161 25.29 -1.39 10.81
CA VAL A 161 24.87 -0.78 12.09
C VAL A 161 23.39 -0.40 12.04
N LEU A 162 22.91 0.25 10.96
CA LEU A 162 21.51 0.60 10.82
C LEU A 162 20.62 -0.65 10.75
N THR A 163 21.04 -1.66 9.96
CA THR A 163 20.29 -2.92 9.81
C THR A 163 20.20 -3.66 11.14
N LEU A 164 21.30 -3.72 11.90
CA LEU A 164 21.33 -4.36 13.21
C LEU A 164 20.46 -3.59 14.21
N ALA A 165 20.58 -2.27 14.27
CA ALA A 165 19.78 -1.43 15.17
C ALA A 165 18.28 -1.59 14.90
N TYR A 166 17.88 -1.54 13.63
CA TYR A 166 16.51 -1.79 13.25
C TYR A 166 16.08 -3.24 13.55
N GLY A 167 16.92 -4.23 13.19
CA GLY A 167 16.63 -5.65 13.42
C GLY A 167 16.36 -5.94 14.90
N VAL A 168 17.18 -5.39 15.80
CA VAL A 168 16.96 -5.51 17.26
C VAL A 168 15.62 -4.88 17.64
N SER A 169 15.37 -3.63 17.24
CA SER A 169 14.12 -2.94 17.58
C SER A 169 12.87 -3.61 16.98
N ALA A 170 12.99 -4.26 15.83
CA ALA A 170 11.88 -4.92 15.16
C ALA A 170 11.58 -6.33 15.71
N PHE A 171 12.60 -7.09 16.12
CA PHE A 171 12.42 -8.46 16.63
C PHE A 171 12.21 -8.56 18.15
N VAL A 172 12.59 -7.53 18.91
CA VAL A 172 12.33 -7.51 20.38
C VAL A 172 10.81 -7.51 20.61
N HIS A 173 10.35 -8.46 21.44
CA HIS A 173 8.92 -8.66 21.72
C HIS A 173 8.07 -8.72 20.44
N LEU A 174 8.45 -9.54 19.46
CA LEU A 174 7.70 -9.67 18.21
C LEU A 174 6.38 -10.44 18.40
N GLY A 175 6.37 -11.41 19.28
CA GLY A 175 5.24 -12.27 19.58
C GLY A 175 5.69 -13.51 20.35
N SER A 176 4.74 -14.19 20.99
CA SER A 176 4.97 -15.45 21.68
C SER A 176 5.45 -16.52 20.69
N MET A 177 6.39 -17.36 21.10
CA MET A 177 6.84 -18.55 20.38
C MET A 177 6.06 -19.80 20.80
N SER A 178 5.05 -19.64 21.65
CA SER A 178 4.19 -20.69 22.14
C SER A 178 2.73 -20.30 21.95
N ALA A 179 1.92 -21.21 21.47
CA ALA A 179 0.47 -21.13 21.39
C ALA A 179 -0.10 -22.55 21.49
N PRO A 180 -1.33 -22.76 21.98
CA PRO A 180 -2.00 -24.05 21.93
C PRO A 180 -2.17 -24.56 20.50
N GLU A 181 -1.87 -25.83 20.26
CA GLU A 181 -1.86 -26.42 18.91
C GLU A 181 -2.94 -27.51 18.74
N THR A 182 -3.17 -28.34 19.77
CA THR A 182 -4.23 -29.37 19.81
C THR A 182 -5.55 -28.77 20.25
N GLY A 183 -6.67 -29.45 20.05
CA GLY A 183 -7.94 -28.88 20.50
C GLY A 183 -9.18 -29.73 20.20
N PHE A 184 -10.26 -29.33 20.79
CA PHE A 184 -11.59 -29.88 20.60
C PHE A 184 -12.24 -29.30 19.35
N GLN A 185 -12.74 -30.18 18.50
CA GLN A 185 -13.54 -29.82 17.34
C GLN A 185 -14.95 -30.35 17.50
N PRO A 186 -15.95 -29.50 17.64
CA PRO A 186 -17.36 -29.93 17.72
C PRO A 186 -17.80 -30.54 16.39
N GLU A 187 -18.59 -31.61 16.46
CA GLU A 187 -19.14 -32.31 15.30
C GLU A 187 -20.40 -31.59 14.77
N ALA A 188 -21.16 -30.94 15.67
CA ALA A 188 -22.39 -30.22 15.31
C ALA A 188 -22.72 -29.09 16.30
N PRO A 189 -23.49 -28.07 15.87
CA PRO A 189 -24.07 -27.09 16.79
C PRO A 189 -24.94 -27.74 17.88
N GLY A 190 -24.86 -27.20 19.09
CA GLY A 190 -25.52 -27.74 20.27
C GLY A 190 -24.70 -28.84 21.00
N GLU A 191 -23.53 -29.20 20.49
CA GLU A 191 -22.66 -30.14 21.14
C GLU A 191 -22.19 -29.62 22.50
N THR A 192 -22.19 -30.50 23.50
CA THR A 192 -21.92 -30.15 24.89
C THR A 192 -20.75 -30.96 25.43
N VAL A 193 -19.83 -30.32 26.13
CA VAL A 193 -18.76 -30.92 26.89
C VAL A 193 -18.89 -30.50 28.36
N ILE A 194 -18.79 -31.44 29.28
CA ILE A 194 -18.76 -31.12 30.71
C ILE A 194 -17.34 -31.42 31.23
N LEU A 195 -16.70 -30.37 31.75
CA LEU A 195 -15.40 -30.50 32.43
C LEU A 195 -15.59 -30.77 33.92
N ASP A 196 -14.97 -31.81 34.47
CA ASP A 196 -14.94 -32.12 35.90
C ASP A 196 -13.62 -31.65 36.52
N PHE A 197 -13.70 -30.86 37.57
CA PHE A 197 -12.54 -30.33 38.28
C PHE A 197 -12.18 -31.16 39.51
N GLY A 198 -12.91 -32.25 39.74
CA GLY A 198 -12.65 -33.18 40.87
C GLY A 198 -13.24 -32.75 42.18
N GLU A 199 -13.22 -31.45 42.49
CA GLU A 199 -13.80 -30.84 43.66
C GLU A 199 -14.40 -29.44 43.31
N GLU A 200 -15.19 -28.89 44.24
CA GLU A 200 -15.79 -27.57 44.01
C GLU A 200 -14.70 -26.49 44.01
N GLN A 201 -14.69 -25.66 42.98
CA GLN A 201 -13.73 -24.58 42.73
C GLN A 201 -14.44 -23.23 42.66
N GLU A 202 -13.72 -22.15 42.94
CA GLU A 202 -14.14 -20.78 42.68
C GLU A 202 -13.47 -20.28 41.42
N PHE A 203 -14.27 -19.93 40.39
CA PHE A 203 -13.77 -19.44 39.11
C PHE A 203 -13.92 -17.92 39.08
N ASP A 204 -12.78 -17.23 38.96
CA ASP A 204 -12.76 -15.78 38.73
C ASP A 204 -12.71 -15.44 37.26
N ARG A 205 -11.86 -16.14 36.50
CA ARG A 205 -11.66 -15.90 35.09
C ARG A 205 -11.54 -17.18 34.27
N ILE A 206 -12.12 -17.15 33.07
CA ILE A 206 -12.03 -18.25 32.10
C ILE A 206 -11.56 -17.68 30.78
N ASN A 207 -10.49 -18.23 30.25
CA ASN A 207 -9.93 -17.90 28.95
C ASN A 207 -10.02 -19.10 28.01
N PHE A 208 -10.37 -18.86 26.74
CA PHE A 208 -10.41 -19.84 25.67
C PHE A 208 -9.43 -19.42 24.58
N PHE A 209 -8.56 -20.30 24.14
CA PHE A 209 -7.78 -20.11 22.93
C PHE A 209 -8.52 -20.73 21.77
N LEU A 210 -8.91 -19.92 20.81
CA LEU A 210 -9.61 -20.37 19.63
C LEU A 210 -8.65 -20.43 18.46
N GLY A 211 -8.60 -21.58 17.85
CA GLY A 211 -7.78 -21.87 16.69
C GLY A 211 -8.46 -21.55 15.37
N TRP A 212 -8.23 -22.42 14.39
CA TRP A 212 -8.81 -22.28 13.07
C TRP A 212 -10.32 -22.61 13.08
N ILE A 213 -11.05 -22.03 12.11
CA ILE A 213 -12.50 -22.14 11.99
C ILE A 213 -12.85 -22.44 10.54
N ASP A 214 -13.73 -23.45 10.33
CA ASP A 214 -14.30 -23.72 9.02
C ASP A 214 -15.48 -22.74 8.74
N ARG A 215 -15.42 -22.07 7.60
CA ARG A 215 -16.46 -21.15 7.14
C ARG A 215 -17.03 -21.51 5.76
N ARG A 216 -16.83 -22.72 5.28
CA ARG A 216 -17.27 -23.08 3.92
C ARG A 216 -18.79 -23.01 3.69
N ASP A 217 -19.57 -23.13 4.73
CA ASP A 217 -21.04 -23.22 4.63
C ASP A 217 -21.81 -21.96 5.12
N SER A 218 -21.12 -20.89 5.48
CA SER A 218 -21.79 -19.70 5.99
C SER A 218 -21.76 -18.52 5.02
N ASP A 219 -22.79 -18.36 4.21
CA ASP A 219 -23.17 -17.10 3.57
C ASP A 219 -23.73 -16.06 4.59
N SER A 220 -23.77 -16.40 5.87
CA SER A 220 -24.22 -15.56 6.97
C SER A 220 -23.07 -15.20 7.90
N GLU A 221 -23.09 -13.98 8.42
CA GLU A 221 -22.36 -13.57 9.61
C GLU A 221 -22.85 -14.38 10.82
N VAL A 222 -22.55 -15.69 10.86
CA VAL A 222 -22.88 -16.53 12.00
C VAL A 222 -22.02 -16.07 13.16
N GLU A 223 -22.68 -15.40 14.12
CA GLU A 223 -22.08 -15.12 15.43
C GLU A 223 -21.72 -16.45 16.06
N ARG A 224 -20.49 -16.58 16.53
CA ARG A 224 -19.99 -17.79 17.18
C ARG A 224 -20.38 -17.72 18.63
N ILE A 225 -21.37 -18.47 19.01
CA ILE A 225 -21.88 -18.46 20.37
C ILE A 225 -21.41 -19.73 21.07
N LEU A 226 -20.81 -19.49 22.22
CA LEU A 226 -20.38 -20.49 23.18
C LEU A 226 -21.09 -20.19 24.49
N SER A 227 -21.82 -21.16 25.04
CA SER A 227 -22.50 -21.02 26.32
C SER A 227 -21.75 -21.79 27.39
N VAL A 228 -21.51 -21.14 28.53
CA VAL A 228 -20.83 -21.73 29.69
C VAL A 228 -21.73 -21.65 30.90
N SER A 229 -21.92 -22.78 31.61
CA SER A 229 -22.65 -22.85 32.88
C SER A 229 -21.93 -23.73 33.89
N PHE A 230 -22.16 -23.45 35.16
CA PHE A 230 -21.49 -24.15 36.25
C PHE A 230 -22.46 -25.04 37.03
N GLY A 231 -21.96 -26.20 37.45
CA GLY A 231 -22.74 -27.20 38.17
C GLY A 231 -22.03 -27.70 39.44
N ILE A 232 -22.84 -28.13 40.40
CA ILE A 232 -22.38 -28.78 41.63
C ILE A 232 -22.81 -30.21 41.70
N ASP A 233 -22.18 -31.00 42.51
CA ASP A 233 -22.63 -32.38 42.82
C ASP A 233 -24.07 -32.37 43.32
N PRO A 234 -24.91 -33.36 42.88
CA PRO A 234 -26.21 -33.53 43.48
C PRO A 234 -26.10 -33.85 44.96
N ALA A 235 -27.10 -33.45 45.76
CA ALA A 235 -27.06 -33.68 47.20
C ALA A 235 -26.84 -35.14 47.56
N GLU A 236 -26.02 -35.42 48.58
CA GLU A 236 -25.74 -36.77 49.06
C GLU A 236 -27.02 -37.58 49.32
N GLY A 237 -27.25 -38.65 48.56
CA GLY A 237 -28.38 -39.57 48.71
C GLY A 237 -29.27 -39.79 47.49
N GLU A 238 -29.03 -39.06 46.38
CA GLU A 238 -29.77 -39.28 45.13
C GLU A 238 -28.90 -40.01 44.12
N GLU A 239 -28.91 -41.37 44.13
CA GLU A 239 -28.12 -42.22 43.26
C GLU A 239 -28.36 -42.08 41.74
N ASN A 240 -29.33 -41.25 41.30
CA ASN A 240 -29.63 -40.97 39.89
C ASN A 240 -29.99 -39.51 39.62
N ALA A 241 -29.50 -38.55 40.39
CA ALA A 241 -29.79 -37.15 40.16
C ALA A 241 -28.94 -36.62 38.96
N GLU A 242 -29.61 -36.01 37.99
CA GLU A 242 -28.96 -35.26 36.93
C GLU A 242 -28.17 -34.06 37.51
N LEU A 243 -26.99 -33.79 36.93
CA LEU A 243 -26.20 -32.63 37.30
C LEU A 243 -27.02 -31.36 37.11
N ILE A 244 -27.08 -30.53 38.13
CA ILE A 244 -27.83 -29.24 38.10
C ILE A 244 -26.86 -28.16 37.72
N PHE A 245 -27.12 -27.48 36.58
CA PHE A 245 -26.36 -26.33 36.14
C PHE A 245 -27.13 -25.04 36.36
N GLY A 246 -26.40 -23.98 36.68
CA GLY A 246 -26.91 -22.62 36.80
C GLY A 246 -27.21 -22.00 35.42
N ASP A 247 -27.50 -20.71 35.44
CA ASP A 247 -27.73 -19.93 34.21
C ASP A 247 -26.48 -19.94 33.32
N ALA A 248 -26.67 -20.05 32.01
CA ALA A 248 -25.56 -20.04 31.06
C ALA A 248 -25.13 -18.59 30.71
N THR A 249 -23.83 -18.36 30.70
CA THR A 249 -23.24 -17.15 30.15
C THR A 249 -22.92 -17.37 28.68
N GLU A 250 -23.50 -16.58 27.79
CA GLU A 250 -23.23 -16.61 26.36
C GLU A 250 -22.01 -15.78 26.02
N LEU A 251 -21.17 -16.30 25.14
CA LEU A 251 -19.95 -15.67 24.64
C LEU A 251 -19.99 -15.62 23.13
N VAL A 252 -19.90 -14.42 22.60
CA VAL A 252 -19.68 -14.22 21.15
C VAL A 252 -18.18 -14.21 20.90
N VAL A 253 -17.74 -15.05 19.97
CA VAL A 253 -16.35 -15.22 19.63
C VAL A 253 -16.12 -14.96 18.17
N ASP A 254 -15.36 -13.92 17.85
CA ASP A 254 -15.11 -13.44 16.49
C ASP A 254 -13.65 -13.55 16.01
N SER A 255 -12.71 -13.82 16.91
CA SER A 255 -11.28 -13.89 16.59
C SER A 255 -10.74 -15.30 16.50
N VAL A 256 -9.70 -15.51 15.68
CA VAL A 256 -9.00 -16.79 15.45
C VAL A 256 -7.54 -16.66 15.86
N PHE A 257 -6.93 -17.77 16.31
CA PHE A 257 -5.58 -17.82 16.86
C PHE A 257 -5.37 -16.77 17.94
N ASN A 258 -6.34 -16.70 18.86
CA ASN A 258 -6.36 -15.70 19.91
C ASN A 258 -7.03 -16.23 21.19
N TRP A 259 -6.61 -15.67 22.32
CA TRP A 259 -7.29 -15.85 23.58
C TRP A 259 -8.52 -14.93 23.66
N ASN A 260 -9.63 -15.49 24.18
CA ASN A 260 -10.85 -14.79 24.51
C ASN A 260 -11.24 -15.17 25.90
N GLY A 261 -11.75 -14.28 26.73
CA GLY A 261 -12.05 -14.63 28.09
C GLY A 261 -12.99 -13.63 28.76
N PHE A 262 -13.54 -14.06 29.87
CA PHE A 262 -14.49 -13.30 30.69
C PHE A 262 -14.29 -13.58 32.18
N PHE A 263 -14.75 -12.65 33.03
CA PHE A 263 -14.84 -12.85 34.45
C PHE A 263 -16.10 -13.65 34.77
N ALA A 264 -15.94 -14.82 35.40
CA ALA A 264 -17.01 -15.74 35.70
C ALA A 264 -17.64 -15.42 37.07
N GLN A 265 -16.83 -15.25 38.13
CA GLN A 265 -17.26 -15.08 39.54
C GLN A 265 -18.24 -16.14 39.98
N GLU A 266 -18.02 -17.38 39.57
CA GLU A 266 -18.90 -18.54 39.77
C GLU A 266 -18.24 -19.62 40.60
N ARG A 267 -19.06 -20.54 41.12
CA ARG A 267 -18.66 -21.70 41.89
C ARG A 267 -19.22 -22.98 41.31
N GLY A 268 -18.40 -24.04 41.25
CA GLY A 268 -18.86 -25.33 40.82
C GLY A 268 -17.75 -26.37 40.76
N ARG A 269 -18.12 -27.63 40.71
CA ARG A 269 -17.23 -28.71 40.36
C ARG A 269 -17.22 -28.99 38.88
N PHE A 270 -18.34 -28.75 38.22
CA PHE A 270 -18.52 -29.02 36.81
C PHE A 270 -18.71 -27.73 36.04
N MET A 271 -18.08 -27.67 34.85
CA MET A 271 -18.31 -26.62 33.88
C MET A 271 -18.87 -27.23 32.60
N LYS A 272 -20.07 -26.83 32.22
CA LYS A 272 -20.71 -27.25 30.99
C LYS A 272 -20.47 -26.22 29.91
N ILE A 273 -19.91 -26.63 28.80
CA ILE A 273 -19.63 -25.81 27.63
C ILE A 273 -20.52 -26.35 26.52
N THR A 274 -21.30 -25.47 25.91
CA THR A 274 -22.14 -25.78 24.75
C THR A 274 -21.70 -24.94 23.59
N VAL A 275 -21.46 -25.54 22.43
CA VAL A 275 -21.20 -24.85 21.20
C VAL A 275 -22.54 -24.62 20.52
N ASP A 276 -23.15 -23.45 20.75
CA ASP A 276 -24.52 -23.15 20.30
C ASP A 276 -24.57 -22.90 18.78
N GLU A 277 -23.62 -22.13 18.26
CA GLU A 277 -23.50 -21.84 16.84
C GLU A 277 -22.06 -21.83 16.37
N GLY A 278 -21.85 -22.14 15.09
CA GLY A 278 -20.55 -22.11 14.45
C GLY A 278 -19.79 -23.43 14.53
N ASN A 279 -18.73 -23.52 13.73
CA ASN A 279 -17.81 -24.64 13.72
C ASN A 279 -16.38 -24.10 13.92
N PHE A 280 -15.83 -24.29 15.09
CA PHE A 280 -14.53 -23.75 15.47
C PHE A 280 -13.77 -24.70 16.40
N LEU A 281 -12.44 -24.58 16.36
CA LEU A 281 -11.54 -25.36 17.18
C LEU A 281 -11.28 -24.62 18.49
N ILE A 282 -11.61 -25.23 19.63
CA ILE A 282 -11.21 -24.77 20.95
C ILE A 282 -9.90 -25.49 21.28
N ASN A 283 -8.77 -24.78 21.16
CA ASN A 283 -7.49 -25.41 21.40
C ASN A 283 -7.20 -25.58 22.89
N GLU A 284 -7.53 -24.57 23.73
CA GLU A 284 -7.23 -24.63 25.13
C GLU A 284 -8.23 -23.83 25.95
N ILE A 285 -8.55 -24.31 27.14
CA ILE A 285 -9.32 -23.61 28.17
C ILE A 285 -8.44 -23.43 29.39
N ALA A 286 -8.32 -22.21 29.87
CA ALA A 286 -7.59 -21.86 31.06
C ALA A 286 -8.54 -21.21 32.08
N CYS A 287 -8.74 -21.87 33.20
CA CYS A 287 -9.58 -21.39 34.31
C CYS A 287 -8.69 -20.89 35.46
N PHE A 288 -9.08 -19.79 36.07
CA PHE A 288 -8.30 -19.15 37.12
C PHE A 288 -9.17 -18.79 38.33
N ASP A 289 -8.57 -18.90 39.56
CA ASP A 289 -9.18 -18.43 40.77
C ASP A 289 -8.92 -16.90 41.01
N GLY A 290 -9.47 -16.34 42.10
CA GLY A 290 -9.30 -14.94 42.45
C GLY A 290 -7.87 -14.54 42.83
N GLU A 291 -6.97 -15.49 43.03
CA GLU A 291 -5.53 -15.28 43.23
C GLU A 291 -4.72 -15.45 41.95
N GLN A 292 -5.40 -15.67 40.79
CA GLN A 292 -4.84 -15.91 39.49
C GLN A 292 -4.11 -17.27 39.33
N ASN A 293 -4.37 -18.21 40.22
CA ASN A 293 -3.85 -19.56 40.10
C ASN A 293 -4.64 -20.34 39.03
N LEU A 294 -3.95 -21.15 38.23
CA LEU A 294 -4.57 -21.99 37.22
C LEU A 294 -5.32 -23.15 37.90
N ILE A 295 -6.58 -23.33 37.56
CA ILE A 295 -7.43 -24.44 37.94
C ILE A 295 -7.61 -25.35 36.72
N SER A 296 -7.04 -26.55 36.74
CA SER A 296 -7.11 -27.48 35.62
C SER A 296 -8.22 -28.52 35.81
N PRO A 297 -9.01 -28.81 34.77
CA PRO A 297 -9.93 -29.95 34.78
C PRO A 297 -9.18 -31.26 34.93
N VAL A 298 -9.82 -32.25 35.56
CA VAL A 298 -9.27 -33.61 35.71
C VAL A 298 -9.82 -34.55 34.66
N ALA A 299 -10.99 -34.27 34.09
CA ALA A 299 -11.61 -35.06 33.03
C ALA A 299 -12.62 -34.24 32.22
N ALA A 300 -12.88 -34.66 30.98
CA ALA A 300 -14.01 -34.20 30.17
C ALA A 300 -15.05 -35.35 30.06
N ILE A 301 -16.31 -35.01 30.22
CA ILE A 301 -17.46 -35.89 30.01
C ILE A 301 -18.10 -35.48 28.68
N SER A 302 -17.87 -36.24 27.65
CA SER A 302 -18.41 -36.03 26.28
C SER A 302 -18.32 -37.34 25.49
N GLU A 303 -19.15 -37.47 24.49
CA GLU A 303 -19.05 -38.57 23.49
C GLU A 303 -17.94 -38.29 22.48
N ASN A 304 -17.53 -37.01 22.32
CA ASN A 304 -16.49 -36.59 21.41
C ASN A 304 -15.09 -36.91 21.99
N SER A 305 -14.33 -37.75 21.30
CA SER A 305 -13.01 -38.20 21.74
C SER A 305 -11.97 -37.08 21.84
N THR A 306 -12.21 -35.91 21.21
CA THR A 306 -11.31 -34.77 21.24
C THR A 306 -11.54 -33.85 22.44
N ALA A 307 -12.57 -34.09 23.27
CA ALA A 307 -12.94 -33.21 24.38
C ALA A 307 -11.79 -32.93 25.36
N ASN A 308 -10.94 -33.95 25.64
CA ASN A 308 -9.79 -33.78 26.55
C ASN A 308 -8.68 -32.88 25.94
N LEU A 309 -8.69 -32.64 24.65
CA LEU A 309 -7.73 -31.76 23.99
C LEU A 309 -8.04 -30.27 24.26
N MET A 310 -9.10 -29.92 24.99
CA MET A 310 -9.37 -28.58 25.43
C MET A 310 -8.55 -28.12 26.64
N PHE A 311 -7.83 -29.04 27.29
CA PHE A 311 -7.04 -28.74 28.50
C PHE A 311 -5.77 -29.60 28.59
N ASP A 312 -5.23 -30.07 27.47
CA ASP A 312 -4.02 -30.89 27.43
C ASP A 312 -2.73 -30.06 27.33
N GLU A 313 -2.84 -28.77 27.07
CA GLU A 313 -1.71 -27.84 26.96
C GLU A 313 -1.72 -26.75 28.04
N GLN A 314 -2.10 -27.10 29.27
CA GLN A 314 -2.26 -26.17 30.40
C GLN A 314 -0.98 -25.38 30.77
N ASP A 315 0.19 -25.87 30.34
CA ASP A 315 1.46 -25.14 30.47
C ASP A 315 1.52 -23.88 29.56
N LYS A 316 0.62 -23.79 28.58
CA LYS A 316 0.45 -22.61 27.71
C LYS A 316 -0.65 -21.65 28.16
N ALA A 317 -1.37 -21.99 29.24
CA ALA A 317 -2.44 -21.19 29.79
C ALA A 317 -1.92 -19.84 30.32
N ILE A 318 -2.62 -18.74 29.99
CA ILE A 318 -2.28 -17.39 30.40
C ILE A 318 -3.50 -16.69 30.99
N TYR A 319 -3.31 -15.94 32.09
CA TYR A 319 -4.35 -15.16 32.74
C TYR A 319 -4.61 -13.86 31.98
N GLU A 320 -3.54 -13.12 31.66
CA GLU A 320 -3.57 -11.85 30.97
C GLU A 320 -2.95 -12.00 29.58
N TYR A 321 -3.76 -11.82 28.54
CA TYR A 321 -3.33 -11.93 27.15
C TYR A 321 -3.34 -10.58 26.44
N THR A 322 -2.46 -10.45 25.44
CA THR A 322 -2.24 -9.22 24.69
C THR A 322 -2.00 -9.53 23.21
N TRP A 323 -1.72 -8.49 22.40
CA TRP A 323 -1.25 -8.65 21.03
C TRP A 323 -0.06 -9.62 20.89
N TYR A 324 0.70 -9.81 21.98
CA TYR A 324 1.87 -10.69 22.00
C TYR A 324 1.49 -12.17 21.86
N ASP A 325 0.31 -12.54 22.32
CA ASP A 325 -0.15 -13.92 22.52
C ASP A 325 -1.13 -14.40 21.44
N GLY A 326 -1.58 -13.52 20.55
CA GLY A 326 -2.55 -13.85 19.53
C GLY A 326 -2.48 -12.93 18.31
N THR A 327 -3.49 -13.05 17.45
CA THR A 327 -3.68 -12.21 16.26
C THR A 327 -4.32 -10.87 16.62
N TYR A 328 -4.02 -9.84 15.85
CA TYR A 328 -4.68 -8.55 15.92
C TYR A 328 -4.76 -7.90 14.53
N PHE A 329 -5.73 -7.03 14.31
CA PHE A 329 -6.00 -6.38 13.03
C PHE A 329 -6.09 -7.39 11.87
N ASP A 330 -5.45 -7.12 10.72
CA ASP A 330 -5.48 -8.00 9.55
C ASP A 330 -4.81 -9.37 9.76
N GLU A 331 -4.19 -9.62 10.93
CA GLU A 331 -3.65 -10.95 11.24
C GLU A 331 -4.74 -12.01 11.38
N VAL A 332 -5.98 -11.62 11.70
CA VAL A 332 -7.13 -12.55 11.70
C VAL A 332 -7.42 -13.13 10.31
N TYR A 333 -6.91 -12.52 9.24
CA TYR A 333 -7.10 -12.95 7.85
C TYR A 333 -5.88 -13.65 7.28
N HIS A 334 -4.71 -13.02 7.32
CA HIS A 334 -3.52 -13.50 6.61
C HIS A 334 -2.84 -14.72 7.24
N PRO A 335 -2.53 -14.77 8.54
CA PRO A 335 -2.08 -15.98 9.23
C PRO A 335 -3.07 -17.13 9.14
N ARG A 336 -4.36 -16.86 9.28
CA ARG A 336 -5.39 -17.86 9.09
C ARG A 336 -5.31 -18.51 7.72
N THR A 337 -5.29 -17.72 6.66
CA THR A 337 -5.20 -18.25 5.28
C THR A 337 -3.83 -18.88 5.00
N ALA A 338 -2.76 -18.43 5.67
CA ALA A 338 -1.47 -19.10 5.62
C ALA A 338 -1.55 -20.52 6.23
N TYR A 339 -2.26 -20.69 7.34
CA TYR A 339 -2.55 -22.00 7.94
C TYR A 339 -3.39 -22.88 7.00
N GLU A 340 -4.41 -22.31 6.36
CA GLU A 340 -5.26 -23.00 5.40
C GLU A 340 -4.44 -23.54 4.20
N TYR A 341 -3.48 -22.77 3.69
CA TYR A 341 -2.57 -23.24 2.64
C TYR A 341 -1.65 -24.37 3.09
N ILE A 342 -1.16 -24.35 4.36
CA ILE A 342 -0.33 -25.44 4.90
C ILE A 342 -1.12 -26.76 4.96
N ASN A 343 -2.39 -26.67 5.33
CA ASN A 343 -3.25 -27.83 5.56
C ASN A 343 -4.12 -28.23 4.35
N GLY A 344 -3.96 -27.56 3.20
CA GLY A 344 -4.74 -27.83 1.99
C GLY A 344 -6.23 -27.55 2.16
N ILE A 345 -6.59 -26.57 2.96
CA ILE A 345 -7.95 -26.15 3.24
C ILE A 345 -8.32 -24.96 2.33
N TRP A 346 -9.61 -24.80 2.00
CA TRP A 346 -10.08 -23.67 1.22
C TRP A 346 -9.74 -22.33 1.88
N PRO A 347 -9.07 -21.38 1.18
CA PRO A 347 -8.61 -20.14 1.77
C PRO A 347 -9.76 -19.18 2.09
N TYR A 348 -9.84 -18.72 3.33
CA TYR A 348 -10.81 -17.74 3.78
C TYR A 348 -10.55 -16.37 3.15
N GLU A 349 -9.33 -15.83 3.27
CA GLU A 349 -8.95 -14.57 2.66
C GLU A 349 -8.52 -14.80 1.21
N ASN A 350 -9.42 -14.56 0.27
CA ASN A 350 -9.24 -14.72 -1.16
C ASN A 350 -9.30 -13.40 -1.94
N THR A 351 -9.27 -12.24 -1.24
CA THR A 351 -9.34 -10.91 -1.84
C THR A 351 -7.99 -10.38 -2.31
N HIS A 352 -6.91 -11.10 -2.02
CA HIS A 352 -5.53 -10.82 -2.45
C HIS A 352 -4.85 -12.07 -3.01
N PRO A 353 -3.87 -11.93 -3.93
CA PRO A 353 -3.11 -13.06 -4.46
C PRO A 353 -2.39 -13.86 -3.36
N PRO A 354 -2.08 -15.15 -3.58
CA PRO A 354 -1.61 -16.06 -2.54
C PRO A 354 -0.20 -15.81 -2.01
N LEU A 355 0.74 -15.31 -2.84
CA LEU A 355 2.18 -15.37 -2.54
C LEU A 355 2.56 -14.73 -1.19
N GLY A 356 1.92 -13.62 -0.81
CA GLY A 356 2.20 -12.97 0.48
C GLY A 356 1.87 -13.88 1.66
N LYS A 357 0.74 -14.57 1.59
CA LYS A 357 0.28 -15.54 2.61
C LYS A 357 1.15 -16.80 2.62
N LEU A 358 1.62 -17.23 1.45
CA LEU A 358 2.59 -18.34 1.37
C LEU A 358 3.96 -17.98 2.00
N ILE A 359 4.36 -16.71 1.96
CA ILE A 359 5.57 -16.29 2.69
C ILE A 359 5.31 -16.30 4.20
N ILE A 360 4.13 -15.93 4.66
CA ILE A 360 3.73 -16.07 6.07
C ILE A 360 3.73 -17.54 6.49
N SER A 361 3.17 -18.42 5.67
CA SER A 361 3.11 -19.88 5.97
C SER A 361 4.50 -20.51 6.17
N LEU A 362 5.52 -20.04 5.44
CA LEU A 362 6.90 -20.49 5.67
C LEU A 362 7.38 -20.18 7.09
N GLY A 363 7.00 -19.02 7.66
CA GLY A 363 7.33 -18.69 9.05
C GLY A 363 6.63 -19.61 10.04
N MET A 364 5.35 -19.89 9.81
CA MET A 364 4.57 -20.83 10.63
C MET A 364 5.12 -22.26 10.54
N MET A 365 5.55 -22.70 9.37
CA MET A 365 6.17 -24.03 9.18
C MET A 365 7.52 -24.16 9.91
N ILE A 366 8.29 -23.07 10.05
CA ILE A 366 9.63 -23.09 10.66
C ILE A 366 9.55 -22.91 12.18
N PHE A 367 8.70 -22.02 12.67
CA PHE A 367 8.65 -21.58 14.06
C PHE A 367 7.38 -22.01 14.80
N GLY A 368 6.46 -22.75 14.14
CA GLY A 368 5.15 -23.14 14.70
C GLY A 368 4.04 -22.13 14.38
N VAL A 369 2.80 -22.57 14.61
CA VAL A 369 1.58 -21.76 14.42
C VAL A 369 1.40 -20.87 15.66
N ASN A 370 2.21 -19.83 15.75
CA ASN A 370 2.26 -18.89 16.88
C ASN A 370 2.59 -17.47 16.40
N PRO A 371 2.38 -16.44 17.24
CA PRO A 371 2.60 -15.04 16.90
C PRO A 371 3.98 -14.72 16.32
N PHE A 372 5.03 -15.30 16.85
CA PHE A 372 6.38 -15.14 16.31
C PHE A 372 6.48 -15.73 14.90
N GLY A 373 5.94 -16.94 14.70
CA GLY A 373 6.01 -17.67 13.44
C GLY A 373 5.39 -16.88 12.29
N TRP A 374 4.15 -16.40 12.45
CA TRP A 374 3.48 -15.68 11.36
C TRP A 374 4.02 -14.26 11.15
N ARG A 375 4.64 -13.59 12.14
CA ARG A 375 5.22 -12.24 12.00
C ARG A 375 6.65 -12.25 11.46
N PHE A 376 7.36 -13.38 11.55
CA PHE A 376 8.80 -13.46 11.29
C PHE A 376 9.21 -12.92 9.92
N PHE A 377 8.60 -13.39 8.83
CA PHE A 377 9.03 -12.99 7.48
C PHE A 377 8.63 -11.56 7.11
N GLY A 378 7.51 -11.04 7.63
CA GLY A 378 7.15 -9.63 7.51
C GLY A 378 8.21 -8.73 8.14
N THR A 379 8.63 -9.06 9.37
CA THR A 379 9.68 -8.37 10.11
C THR A 379 11.05 -8.49 9.41
N LEU A 380 11.40 -9.68 8.93
CA LEU A 380 12.64 -9.89 8.17
C LEU A 380 12.67 -9.03 6.90
N CYS A 381 11.55 -8.90 6.20
CA CYS A 381 11.45 -7.97 5.06
C CYS A 381 11.69 -6.53 5.47
N GLY A 382 11.16 -6.11 6.63
CA GLY A 382 11.48 -4.79 7.20
C GLY A 382 12.97 -4.59 7.43
N VAL A 383 13.65 -5.58 7.99
CA VAL A 383 15.11 -5.56 8.17
C VAL A 383 15.84 -5.45 6.84
N LEU A 384 15.41 -6.20 5.82
CA LEU A 384 16.00 -6.18 4.48
C LEU A 384 15.75 -4.85 3.73
N MET A 385 14.67 -4.14 4.05
CA MET A 385 14.41 -2.80 3.47
C MET A 385 15.49 -1.79 3.84
N VAL A 386 16.12 -1.91 5.02
CA VAL A 386 17.19 -0.99 5.46
C VAL A 386 18.38 -0.99 4.51
N PRO A 387 19.05 -2.11 4.23
CA PRO A 387 20.14 -2.13 3.26
C PRO A 387 19.66 -1.77 1.84
N VAL A 388 18.46 -2.20 1.42
CA VAL A 388 17.92 -1.86 0.10
C VAL A 388 17.68 -0.35 -0.03
N SER A 389 17.20 0.32 1.03
CA SER A 389 17.03 1.78 1.04
C SER A 389 18.35 2.53 0.84
N PHE A 390 19.42 2.06 1.52
CA PHE A 390 20.75 2.61 1.33
C PHE A 390 21.28 2.37 -0.08
N LEU A 391 21.15 1.15 -0.59
CA LEU A 391 21.60 0.79 -1.94
C LEU A 391 20.88 1.63 -3.01
N LEU A 392 19.56 1.78 -2.90
CA LEU A 392 18.76 2.62 -3.79
C LEU A 392 19.18 4.09 -3.66
N GLY A 393 19.30 4.58 -2.43
CA GLY A 393 19.79 5.94 -2.15
C GLY A 393 21.18 6.20 -2.72
N LYS A 394 22.09 5.25 -2.58
CA LYS A 394 23.46 5.35 -3.11
C LYS A 394 23.48 5.36 -4.64
N GLN A 395 22.63 4.56 -5.28
CA GLN A 395 22.49 4.54 -6.74
C GLN A 395 21.93 5.87 -7.27
N ILE A 396 20.88 6.38 -6.63
CA ILE A 396 20.20 7.60 -7.08
C ILE A 396 21.03 8.84 -6.75
N LEU A 397 21.44 9.02 -5.49
CA LEU A 397 22.08 10.24 -5.00
C LEU A 397 23.59 10.27 -5.25
N LYS A 398 24.23 9.13 -5.58
CA LYS A 398 25.65 8.93 -5.88
C LYS A 398 26.63 9.37 -4.78
N ASP A 399 26.13 9.52 -3.56
CA ASP A 399 26.88 9.98 -2.40
C ASP A 399 26.48 9.18 -1.16
N SER A 400 27.46 8.61 -0.44
CA SER A 400 27.22 7.79 0.75
C SER A 400 26.55 8.55 1.88
N LYS A 401 26.88 9.84 2.04
CA LYS A 401 26.28 10.67 3.10
C LYS A 401 24.79 10.86 2.88
N TRP A 402 24.38 11.12 1.64
CA TRP A 402 22.98 11.36 1.32
C TRP A 402 22.18 10.05 1.21
N ALA A 403 22.85 8.97 0.79
CA ALA A 403 22.28 7.62 0.90
C ALA A 403 22.03 7.25 2.36
N PHE A 404 22.98 7.56 3.26
CA PHE A 404 22.78 7.39 4.71
C PHE A 404 21.60 8.21 5.22
N VAL A 405 21.50 9.49 4.84
CA VAL A 405 20.36 10.34 5.28
C VAL A 405 19.04 9.74 4.85
N ALA A 406 18.89 9.34 3.58
CA ALA A 406 17.66 8.72 3.10
C ALA A 406 17.34 7.40 3.83
N SER A 407 18.34 6.53 3.99
CA SER A 407 18.18 5.25 4.71
C SER A 407 17.89 5.44 6.19
N PHE A 408 18.52 6.42 6.84
CA PHE A 408 18.28 6.77 8.24
C PHE A 408 16.84 7.23 8.46
N LEU A 409 16.34 8.14 7.62
CA LEU A 409 14.96 8.61 7.69
C LEU A 409 13.95 7.47 7.47
N PHE A 410 14.25 6.54 6.56
CA PHE A 410 13.43 5.36 6.31
C PHE A 410 13.49 4.37 7.48
N THR A 411 14.68 4.13 8.05
CA THR A 411 14.89 3.20 9.17
C THR A 411 14.11 3.61 10.41
N PHE A 412 14.08 4.92 10.72
CA PHE A 412 13.42 5.47 11.89
C PHE A 412 12.04 6.09 11.57
N ASP A 413 11.42 5.60 10.50
CA ASP A 413 10.01 5.87 10.22
C ASP A 413 9.10 4.95 11.05
N PHE A 414 8.00 5.49 11.59
CA PHE A 414 7.10 4.75 12.47
C PHE A 414 6.33 3.67 11.71
N MET A 415 5.83 3.99 10.51
CA MET A 415 5.11 3.05 9.66
C MET A 415 6.00 1.87 9.26
N HIS A 416 7.30 2.11 9.01
CA HIS A 416 8.24 1.05 8.72
C HIS A 416 8.32 0.04 9.87
N LEU A 417 8.37 0.50 11.13
CA LEU A 417 8.42 -0.39 12.28
C LEU A 417 7.08 -1.09 12.52
N SER A 418 6.00 -0.32 12.68
CA SER A 418 4.69 -0.86 13.08
C SER A 418 4.13 -1.81 12.02
N GLN A 419 4.21 -1.45 10.73
CA GLN A 419 3.65 -2.26 9.65
C GLN A 419 4.44 -3.55 9.38
N THR A 420 5.77 -3.54 9.60
CA THR A 420 6.58 -4.75 9.35
C THR A 420 6.56 -5.73 10.50
N ARG A 421 6.09 -5.34 11.68
CA ARG A 421 5.87 -6.23 12.83
C ARG A 421 4.52 -6.94 12.79
N LEU A 422 3.62 -6.51 11.93
CA LEU A 422 2.30 -7.08 11.70
C LEU A 422 2.36 -8.11 10.56
N ALA A 423 1.74 -9.26 10.73
CA ALA A 423 1.71 -10.30 9.70
C ALA A 423 0.72 -9.97 8.59
N THR A 424 1.04 -8.94 7.84
CA THR A 424 0.31 -8.51 6.64
C THR A 424 1.17 -8.62 5.39
N ILE A 425 0.51 -8.57 4.24
CA ILE A 425 1.19 -8.68 2.94
C ILE A 425 1.83 -7.36 2.47
N ASP A 426 1.61 -6.25 3.18
CA ASP A 426 2.09 -4.92 2.80
C ASP A 426 3.60 -4.78 2.90
N SER A 427 4.22 -5.39 3.92
CA SER A 427 5.66 -5.41 4.10
C SER A 427 6.40 -6.02 2.91
N PHE A 428 5.89 -7.14 2.39
CA PHE A 428 6.45 -7.79 1.20
C PHE A 428 6.32 -6.90 -0.03
N THR A 429 5.13 -6.31 -0.23
CA THR A 429 4.85 -5.42 -1.37
C THR A 429 5.79 -4.21 -1.37
N ALA A 430 6.04 -3.59 -0.22
CA ALA A 430 6.94 -2.45 -0.08
C ALA A 430 8.40 -2.83 -0.42
N LEU A 431 8.92 -3.95 0.11
CA LEU A 431 10.26 -4.43 -0.22
C LEU A 431 10.42 -4.69 -1.72
N PHE A 432 9.46 -5.38 -2.33
CA PHE A 432 9.53 -5.72 -3.76
C PHE A 432 9.43 -4.46 -4.62
N ALA A 433 8.61 -3.48 -4.26
CA ALA A 433 8.59 -2.19 -4.94
C ALA A 433 9.97 -1.48 -4.90
N MET A 434 10.64 -1.47 -3.74
CA MET A 434 12.00 -0.90 -3.64
C MET A 434 12.99 -1.61 -4.56
N LEU A 435 12.94 -2.95 -4.63
CA LEU A 435 13.82 -3.76 -5.48
C LEU A 435 13.51 -3.57 -6.98
N MET A 436 12.22 -3.47 -7.37
CA MET A 436 11.81 -3.12 -8.73
C MET A 436 12.51 -1.83 -9.19
N TYR A 437 12.39 -0.76 -8.39
CA TYR A 437 12.96 0.54 -8.73
C TYR A 437 14.48 0.58 -8.64
N TYR A 438 15.09 -0.17 -7.73
CA TYR A 438 16.54 -0.32 -7.65
C TYR A 438 17.12 -0.87 -8.96
N PHE A 439 16.57 -1.95 -9.48
CA PHE A 439 17.03 -2.55 -10.71
C PHE A 439 16.61 -1.77 -11.97
N MET A 440 15.41 -1.19 -11.98
CA MET A 440 14.98 -0.32 -13.08
C MET A 440 15.89 0.91 -13.18
N TYR A 441 16.27 1.53 -12.07
CA TYR A 441 17.21 2.64 -12.09
C TYR A 441 18.57 2.24 -12.66
N GLN A 442 19.08 1.05 -12.31
CA GLN A 442 20.31 0.53 -12.91
C GLN A 442 20.19 0.37 -14.43
N TYR A 443 19.03 -0.13 -14.92
CA TYR A 443 18.75 -0.22 -16.34
C TYR A 443 18.79 1.16 -17.01
N THR A 444 18.17 2.18 -16.43
CA THR A 444 18.13 3.53 -17.01
C THR A 444 19.52 4.17 -17.18
N LYS A 445 20.51 3.73 -16.40
CA LYS A 445 21.91 4.21 -16.43
C LYS A 445 22.79 3.49 -17.45
N GLN A 446 22.29 2.42 -18.04
CA GLN A 446 23.04 1.66 -19.02
C GLN A 446 22.52 1.96 -20.43
N ASN A 447 23.46 1.98 -21.40
CA ASN A 447 23.09 2.02 -22.80
C ASN A 447 23.49 0.70 -23.50
N PHE A 448 22.72 0.28 -24.47
CA PHE A 448 22.95 -0.99 -25.16
C PHE A 448 24.01 -0.90 -26.28
N TYR A 449 24.63 0.26 -26.49
CA TYR A 449 25.75 0.43 -27.43
C TYR A 449 27.10 0.11 -26.78
N ASP A 450 27.20 0.26 -25.45
CA ASP A 450 28.39 0.05 -24.63
C ASP A 450 28.31 -1.30 -23.89
N GLY A 451 29.04 -2.32 -24.35
CA GLY A 451 29.05 -3.66 -23.75
C GLY A 451 27.89 -4.57 -24.18
N GLY A 452 27.06 -4.11 -25.13
CA GLY A 452 25.99 -4.89 -25.76
C GLY A 452 24.69 -5.00 -24.94
N VAL A 453 23.62 -5.43 -25.59
CA VAL A 453 22.28 -5.51 -25.02
C VAL A 453 22.17 -6.45 -23.82
N LYS A 454 22.93 -7.56 -23.78
CA LYS A 454 22.88 -8.55 -22.69
C LYS A 454 23.15 -7.92 -21.31
N ARG A 455 24.03 -6.93 -21.24
CA ARG A 455 24.38 -6.24 -20.00
C ARG A 455 23.18 -5.44 -19.45
N THR A 456 22.37 -4.85 -20.33
CA THR A 456 21.20 -4.07 -19.92
C THR A 456 20.02 -4.97 -19.55
N LEU A 457 19.98 -6.22 -20.06
CA LEU A 457 18.88 -7.15 -19.81
C LEU A 457 18.88 -7.69 -18.38
N LEU A 458 20.05 -7.84 -17.73
CA LEU A 458 20.12 -8.36 -16.36
C LEU A 458 19.35 -7.46 -15.36
N PRO A 459 19.65 -6.16 -15.23
CA PRO A 459 18.86 -5.31 -14.32
C PRO A 459 17.40 -5.16 -14.76
N LEU A 460 17.11 -5.17 -16.07
CA LEU A 460 15.74 -5.14 -16.56
C LEU A 460 14.97 -6.40 -16.16
N GLY A 461 15.59 -7.59 -16.29
CA GLY A 461 14.99 -8.86 -15.89
C GLY A 461 14.77 -8.97 -14.39
N LEU A 462 15.73 -8.51 -13.57
CA LEU A 462 15.57 -8.47 -12.11
C LEU A 462 14.45 -7.52 -11.69
N SER A 463 14.31 -6.36 -12.36
CA SER A 463 13.16 -5.48 -12.13
C SER A 463 11.84 -6.17 -12.47
N GLY A 464 11.76 -6.91 -13.57
CA GLY A 464 10.59 -7.69 -13.96
C GLY A 464 10.29 -8.87 -13.02
N LEU A 465 11.34 -9.54 -12.54
CA LEU A 465 11.19 -10.61 -11.53
C LEU A 465 10.53 -10.09 -10.25
N PHE A 466 11.05 -8.99 -9.68
CA PHE A 466 10.47 -8.40 -8.47
C PHE A 466 9.09 -7.77 -8.73
N PHE A 467 8.83 -7.30 -9.95
CA PHE A 467 7.49 -6.90 -10.35
C PHE A 467 6.52 -8.10 -10.28
N GLY A 468 6.89 -9.24 -10.84
CA GLY A 468 6.07 -10.46 -10.76
C GLY A 468 5.80 -10.91 -9.33
N ILE A 469 6.84 -10.95 -8.50
CA ILE A 469 6.72 -11.29 -7.06
C ILE A 469 5.80 -10.29 -6.34
N GLY A 470 5.99 -8.99 -6.56
CA GLY A 470 5.17 -7.95 -5.92
C GLY A 470 3.69 -8.01 -6.32
N VAL A 471 3.39 -8.25 -7.61
CA VAL A 471 2.00 -8.40 -8.09
C VAL A 471 1.36 -9.68 -7.56
N ALA A 472 2.10 -10.78 -7.49
CA ALA A 472 1.63 -12.04 -6.91
C ALA A 472 1.39 -11.95 -5.38
N THR A 473 1.92 -10.91 -4.73
CA THR A 473 1.70 -10.62 -3.30
C THR A 473 0.47 -9.73 -3.08
N LYS A 474 0.39 -8.62 -3.82
CA LYS A 474 -0.72 -7.65 -3.73
C LYS A 474 -0.84 -6.87 -5.04
N TRP A 475 -2.06 -6.65 -5.52
CA TRP A 475 -2.29 -5.90 -6.77
C TRP A 475 -1.76 -4.45 -6.74
N GLN A 476 -1.50 -3.89 -5.58
CA GLN A 476 -0.79 -2.61 -5.45
C GLN A 476 0.59 -2.63 -6.16
N GLY A 477 1.21 -3.79 -6.32
CA GLY A 477 2.43 -3.97 -7.12
C GLY A 477 2.29 -3.49 -8.57
N VAL A 478 1.07 -3.53 -9.15
CA VAL A 478 0.78 -3.01 -10.50
C VAL A 478 1.00 -1.51 -10.57
N TYR A 479 0.71 -0.76 -9.49
CA TYR A 479 0.94 0.69 -9.46
C TYR A 479 2.43 1.01 -9.59
N ALA A 480 3.30 0.24 -8.91
CA ALA A 480 4.75 0.34 -9.12
C ALA A 480 5.12 0.13 -10.59
N GLY A 481 4.48 -0.85 -11.25
CA GLY A 481 4.66 -1.17 -12.67
C GLY A 481 4.42 0.01 -13.62
N ILE A 482 3.47 0.89 -13.30
CA ILE A 482 3.23 2.13 -14.08
C ILE A 482 4.49 2.98 -14.13
N GLY A 483 5.15 3.18 -12.99
CA GLY A 483 6.39 3.94 -12.92
C GLY A 483 7.56 3.27 -13.63
N LEU A 484 7.66 1.92 -13.53
CA LEU A 484 8.65 1.15 -14.29
C LEU A 484 8.45 1.34 -15.80
N CYS A 485 7.21 1.30 -16.28
CA CYS A 485 6.83 1.54 -17.66
C CYS A 485 7.28 2.94 -18.13
N VAL A 486 7.00 3.98 -17.34
CA VAL A 486 7.42 5.36 -17.63
C VAL A 486 8.95 5.46 -17.73
N LEU A 487 9.70 4.89 -16.79
CA LEU A 487 11.17 4.92 -16.79
C LEU A 487 11.76 4.13 -17.95
N PHE A 488 11.16 2.98 -18.30
CA PHE A 488 11.55 2.16 -19.43
C PHE A 488 11.39 2.91 -20.75
N PHE A 489 10.18 3.41 -21.05
CA PHE A 489 9.93 4.13 -22.30
C PHE A 489 10.71 5.44 -22.40
N TRP A 490 10.90 6.13 -21.26
CA TRP A 490 11.79 7.30 -21.23
C TRP A 490 13.21 6.94 -21.64
N THR A 491 13.72 5.79 -21.18
CA THR A 491 15.05 5.29 -21.55
C THR A 491 15.13 4.94 -23.04
N LEU A 492 14.12 4.25 -23.58
CA LEU A 492 14.05 3.96 -25.01
C LEU A 492 13.97 5.23 -25.86
N LEU A 493 13.16 6.20 -25.43
CA LEU A 493 13.04 7.48 -26.11
C LEU A 493 14.38 8.23 -26.16
N LYS A 494 15.18 8.17 -25.08
CA LYS A 494 16.55 8.70 -25.06
C LYS A 494 17.43 8.01 -26.11
N ARG A 495 17.37 6.68 -26.22
CA ARG A 495 18.10 5.90 -27.24
C ARG A 495 17.65 6.26 -28.66
N PHE A 496 16.35 6.46 -28.86
CA PHE A 496 15.81 6.91 -30.14
C PHE A 496 16.32 8.30 -30.54
N PHE A 497 16.37 9.25 -29.64
CA PHE A 497 16.94 10.58 -29.95
C PHE A 497 18.44 10.53 -30.24
N GLU A 498 19.21 9.66 -29.58
CA GLU A 498 20.62 9.41 -29.89
C GLU A 498 20.79 8.84 -31.34
N TYR A 499 19.95 7.85 -31.70
CA TYR A 499 19.93 7.27 -33.04
C TYR A 499 19.57 8.32 -34.11
N ARG A 500 18.56 9.14 -33.84
CA ARG A 500 18.15 10.22 -34.73
C ARG A 500 19.27 11.25 -34.92
N ALA A 501 19.93 11.65 -33.83
CA ALA A 501 21.06 12.58 -33.86
C ALA A 501 22.27 12.01 -34.64
N ALA A 502 22.52 10.69 -34.54
CA ALA A 502 23.53 10.00 -35.34
C ALA A 502 23.23 10.10 -36.85
N LYS A 503 21.96 9.84 -37.23
CA LYS A 503 21.53 9.98 -38.66
C LYS A 503 21.63 11.41 -39.19
N GLU A 504 21.41 12.39 -38.34
CA GLU A 504 21.43 13.82 -38.72
C GLU A 504 22.84 14.43 -38.55
N GLY A 505 23.88 13.65 -38.30
CA GLY A 505 25.27 14.15 -38.13
C GLY A 505 25.49 15.06 -36.91
N ARG A 506 24.59 15.01 -35.91
CA ARG A 506 24.60 15.84 -34.71
C ARG A 506 25.08 15.10 -33.47
N LEU A 507 25.68 13.93 -33.64
CA LEU A 507 26.17 13.12 -32.54
C LEU A 507 27.68 13.24 -32.39
N VAL A 508 28.14 13.42 -31.16
CA VAL A 508 29.56 13.28 -30.83
C VAL A 508 29.82 11.83 -30.43
N GLY A 509 30.55 11.11 -31.28
CA GLY A 509 30.89 9.70 -31.07
C GLY A 509 30.76 8.86 -32.34
N ASP A 510 30.76 7.54 -32.18
CA ASP A 510 30.63 6.57 -33.29
C ASP A 510 29.19 6.48 -33.79
N ALA A 511 28.84 7.36 -34.72
CA ALA A 511 27.48 7.44 -35.34
C ALA A 511 27.13 6.16 -36.07
N ASP A 512 28.07 5.56 -36.81
CA ASP A 512 27.82 4.35 -37.63
C ASP A 512 27.47 3.16 -36.74
N LYS A 513 28.16 3.00 -35.60
CA LYS A 513 27.88 1.97 -34.61
C LYS A 513 26.45 2.10 -34.10
N ILE A 514 26.01 3.32 -33.77
CA ILE A 514 24.67 3.58 -33.24
C ILE A 514 23.61 3.29 -34.26
N ILE A 515 23.76 3.78 -35.48
CA ILE A 515 22.83 3.54 -36.59
C ILE A 515 22.67 2.04 -36.85
N LYS A 516 23.78 1.29 -36.85
CA LYS A 516 23.77 -0.15 -37.08
C LYS A 516 23.15 -0.95 -35.92
N GLN A 517 23.40 -0.55 -34.71
CA GLN A 517 23.01 -1.33 -33.51
C GLN A 517 21.62 -0.99 -32.96
N PHE A 518 21.05 0.19 -33.23
CA PHE A 518 19.81 0.65 -32.62
C PHE A 518 18.65 -0.31 -32.85
N VAL A 519 18.29 -0.59 -34.11
CA VAL A 519 17.12 -1.40 -34.40
C VAL A 519 17.23 -2.84 -33.88
N PRO A 520 18.35 -3.57 -34.08
CA PRO A 520 18.51 -4.92 -33.53
C PRO A 520 18.44 -4.94 -31.99
N ASN A 521 19.04 -3.97 -31.31
CA ASN A 521 19.02 -3.92 -29.84
C ASN A 521 17.64 -3.49 -29.31
N LEU A 522 16.95 -2.61 -30.00
CA LEU A 522 15.56 -2.25 -29.67
C LEU A 522 14.65 -3.48 -29.72
N ILE A 523 14.68 -4.24 -30.81
CA ILE A 523 13.86 -5.46 -30.96
C ILE A 523 14.18 -6.48 -29.85
N LYS A 524 15.47 -6.73 -29.57
CA LYS A 524 15.87 -7.64 -28.48
C LYS A 524 15.40 -7.15 -27.12
N THR A 525 15.45 -5.85 -26.87
CA THR A 525 14.98 -5.26 -25.60
C THR A 525 13.47 -5.38 -25.47
N LEU A 526 12.70 -5.10 -26.52
CA LEU A 526 11.23 -5.23 -26.51
C LEU A 526 10.79 -6.69 -26.35
N ALA A 527 11.45 -7.63 -27.03
CA ALA A 527 11.19 -9.06 -26.84
C ALA A 527 11.49 -9.50 -25.40
N ALA A 528 12.60 -9.03 -24.82
CA ALA A 528 12.95 -9.32 -23.44
C ALA A 528 11.94 -8.73 -22.44
N VAL A 529 11.37 -7.54 -22.70
CA VAL A 529 10.33 -6.94 -21.87
C VAL A 529 9.07 -7.78 -21.84
N VAL A 530 8.64 -8.33 -22.96
CA VAL A 530 7.50 -9.26 -23.00
C VAL A 530 7.76 -10.45 -22.07
N VAL A 531 8.97 -11.03 -22.12
CA VAL A 531 9.33 -12.14 -21.23
C VAL A 531 9.37 -11.68 -19.77
N PHE A 532 10.07 -10.58 -19.45
CA PHE A 532 10.35 -10.19 -18.07
C PHE A 532 9.15 -9.54 -17.36
N PHE A 533 8.26 -8.85 -18.09
CA PHE A 533 7.13 -8.10 -17.49
C PHE A 533 5.75 -8.68 -17.81
N ILE A 534 5.67 -9.73 -18.63
CA ILE A 534 4.42 -10.45 -18.91
C ILE A 534 4.57 -11.93 -18.54
N VAL A 535 5.50 -12.66 -19.20
CA VAL A 535 5.60 -14.11 -19.03
C VAL A 535 6.08 -14.48 -17.63
N VAL A 536 7.19 -13.90 -17.15
CA VAL A 536 7.74 -14.20 -15.82
C VAL A 536 6.76 -13.81 -14.70
N PRO A 537 6.15 -12.61 -14.68
CA PRO A 537 5.11 -12.27 -13.71
C PRO A 537 3.92 -13.23 -13.74
N PHE A 538 3.42 -13.59 -14.93
CA PHE A 538 2.32 -14.53 -15.07
C PHE A 538 2.68 -15.91 -14.48
N VAL A 539 3.87 -16.41 -14.79
CA VAL A 539 4.34 -17.71 -14.25
C VAL A 539 4.44 -17.66 -12.72
N ILE A 540 5.05 -16.62 -12.14
CA ILE A 540 5.14 -16.47 -10.68
C ILE A 540 3.76 -16.37 -10.05
N TYR A 541 2.87 -15.59 -10.65
CA TYR A 541 1.51 -15.42 -10.19
C TYR A 541 0.74 -16.73 -10.21
N PHE A 542 0.79 -17.48 -11.31
CA PHE A 542 0.14 -18.77 -11.44
C PHE A 542 0.74 -19.81 -10.47
N LEU A 543 2.08 -19.87 -10.35
CA LEU A 543 2.74 -20.80 -9.42
C LEU A 543 2.34 -20.55 -7.96
N SER A 544 1.99 -19.31 -7.59
CA SER A 544 1.52 -19.01 -6.23
C SER A 544 0.15 -19.63 -5.89
N TYR A 545 -0.63 -20.04 -6.89
CA TYR A 545 -1.90 -20.74 -6.70
C TYR A 545 -1.73 -22.28 -6.59
N LEU A 546 -0.57 -22.82 -6.97
CA LEU A 546 -0.37 -24.28 -7.00
C LEU A 546 -0.61 -24.97 -5.64
N PRO A 547 -0.22 -24.43 -4.47
CA PRO A 547 -0.46 -25.12 -3.21
C PRO A 547 -1.92 -25.46 -2.98
N ILE A 548 -2.85 -24.59 -3.36
CA ILE A 548 -4.29 -24.84 -3.21
C ILE A 548 -4.87 -25.65 -4.37
N ILE A 549 -4.43 -25.42 -5.61
CA ILE A 549 -4.90 -26.16 -6.80
C ILE A 549 -4.49 -27.64 -6.74
N LEU A 550 -3.35 -27.95 -6.11
CA LEU A 550 -2.86 -29.32 -5.97
C LEU A 550 -3.39 -30.02 -4.72
N SER A 551 -4.13 -29.34 -3.86
CA SER A 551 -4.84 -29.94 -2.72
C SER A 551 -6.24 -30.37 -3.14
N ASP A 552 -6.91 -31.13 -2.27
CA ASP A 552 -8.32 -31.53 -2.49
C ASP A 552 -9.32 -30.39 -2.31
N ALA A 553 -8.86 -29.23 -1.86
CA ALA A 553 -9.73 -28.07 -1.57
C ALA A 553 -10.20 -27.33 -2.84
N ALA A 554 -9.37 -27.28 -3.90
CA ALA A 554 -9.71 -26.53 -5.11
C ALA A 554 -9.10 -27.17 -6.36
N ASP A 555 -9.68 -26.90 -7.51
CA ASP A 555 -9.17 -27.27 -8.82
C ASP A 555 -8.61 -26.07 -9.58
N ILE A 556 -8.21 -26.26 -10.84
CA ILE A 556 -7.61 -25.20 -11.66
C ILE A 556 -8.59 -24.06 -11.98
N SER A 557 -9.90 -24.27 -11.88
CA SER A 557 -10.89 -23.19 -12.09
C SER A 557 -10.75 -22.10 -11.05
N TYR A 558 -10.36 -22.46 -9.82
CA TYR A 558 -10.12 -21.52 -8.72
C TYR A 558 -9.21 -20.35 -9.12
N PHE A 559 -8.20 -20.60 -9.97
CA PHE A 559 -7.33 -19.54 -10.45
C PHE A 559 -8.11 -18.41 -11.14
N TRP A 560 -9.07 -18.76 -12.00
CA TRP A 560 -9.86 -17.77 -12.74
C TRP A 560 -10.98 -17.17 -11.90
N ASP A 561 -11.65 -17.98 -11.12
CA ASP A 561 -12.77 -17.57 -10.26
C ASP A 561 -12.27 -16.58 -9.20
N ASN A 562 -11.10 -16.82 -8.62
CA ASN A 562 -10.51 -15.91 -7.65
C ASN A 562 -10.14 -14.54 -8.27
N GLN A 563 -9.76 -14.47 -9.58
CA GLN A 563 -9.55 -13.16 -10.22
C GLN A 563 -10.86 -12.34 -10.26
N GLN A 564 -11.97 -12.99 -10.54
CA GLN A 564 -13.29 -12.33 -10.57
C GLN A 564 -13.72 -11.92 -9.15
N THR A 565 -13.52 -12.79 -8.17
CA THR A 565 -13.79 -12.49 -6.76
C THR A 565 -13.00 -11.28 -6.28
N MET A 566 -11.69 -11.24 -6.52
CA MET A 566 -10.84 -10.10 -6.16
C MET A 566 -11.29 -8.81 -6.84
N LEU A 567 -11.60 -8.87 -8.15
CA LEU A 567 -12.06 -7.70 -8.90
C LEU A 567 -13.40 -7.19 -8.37
N SER A 568 -14.35 -8.08 -8.14
CA SER A 568 -15.67 -7.76 -7.58
C SER A 568 -15.53 -7.13 -6.19
N TYR A 569 -14.79 -7.77 -5.28
CA TYR A 569 -14.54 -7.25 -3.93
C TYR A 569 -13.96 -5.83 -3.96
N HIS A 570 -12.87 -5.62 -4.72
CA HIS A 570 -12.22 -4.31 -4.75
C HIS A 570 -13.01 -3.22 -5.46
N SER A 571 -13.95 -3.57 -6.33
CA SER A 571 -14.80 -2.59 -7.04
C SER A 571 -16.11 -2.28 -6.31
N GLN A 572 -16.61 -3.20 -5.49
CA GLN A 572 -17.96 -3.09 -4.86
C GLN A 572 -17.89 -2.84 -3.35
N LEU A 573 -16.71 -2.82 -2.73
CA LEU A 573 -16.57 -2.60 -1.29
C LEU A 573 -17.08 -1.22 -0.90
N THR A 574 -18.19 -1.18 -0.15
CA THR A 574 -18.82 0.03 0.37
C THR A 574 -18.71 0.18 1.89
N GLU A 575 -18.22 -0.86 2.57
CA GLU A 575 -18.08 -0.86 4.01
C GLU A 575 -17.20 0.27 4.50
N THR A 576 -17.57 0.85 5.64
CA THR A 576 -16.82 1.93 6.29
C THR A 576 -16.10 1.40 7.52
N HIS A 577 -14.93 1.94 7.80
CA HIS A 577 -14.12 1.57 8.96
C HIS A 577 -13.72 2.82 9.75
N PRO A 578 -13.73 2.79 11.10
CA PRO A 578 -13.42 3.97 11.95
C PRO A 578 -12.07 4.61 11.63
N TYR A 579 -11.07 3.82 11.24
CA TYR A 579 -9.72 4.30 10.92
C TYR A 579 -9.45 4.47 9.43
N GLY A 580 -10.48 4.40 8.58
CA GLY A 580 -10.35 4.72 7.18
C GLY A 580 -9.99 6.19 6.97
N SER A 581 -9.18 6.46 5.94
CA SER A 581 -8.67 7.81 5.68
C SER A 581 -8.49 8.07 4.19
N PRO A 582 -8.83 9.27 3.69
CA PRO A 582 -8.66 9.62 2.29
C PRO A 582 -7.17 9.78 1.94
N TRP A 583 -6.79 9.44 0.71
CA TRP A 583 -5.41 9.45 0.24
C TRP A 583 -4.65 10.76 0.50
N TRP A 584 -5.31 11.91 0.40
CA TRP A 584 -4.69 13.23 0.58
C TRP A 584 -4.29 13.52 2.04
N SER A 585 -4.89 12.82 3.01
CA SER A 585 -4.63 13.00 4.45
C SER A 585 -3.37 12.23 4.91
N TRP A 586 -2.93 11.22 4.15
CA TRP A 586 -1.82 10.35 4.56
C TRP A 586 -0.48 11.08 4.73
N PRO A 587 -0.05 11.98 3.81
CA PRO A 587 1.20 12.73 4.01
C PRO A 587 1.21 13.64 5.24
N LEU A 588 0.06 13.87 5.86
CA LEU A 588 -0.11 14.75 7.01
C LEU A 588 -0.34 13.97 8.33
N ASP A 589 -0.32 12.63 8.27
CA ASP A 589 -0.61 11.76 9.42
C ASP A 589 -1.93 12.11 10.13
N MET A 590 -2.95 12.52 9.37
CA MET A 590 -4.19 13.04 9.97
C MET A 590 -5.00 11.97 10.70
N ARG A 591 -4.88 10.70 10.31
CA ARG A 591 -5.63 9.60 10.92
C ARG A 591 -4.79 8.34 10.95
N PRO A 592 -4.04 8.07 12.05
CA PRO A 592 -3.34 6.81 12.29
C PRO A 592 -4.30 5.62 12.25
N LEU A 593 -3.77 4.47 11.88
CA LEU A 593 -4.47 3.21 12.06
C LEU A 593 -4.21 2.71 13.49
N TYR A 594 -5.24 2.62 14.31
CA TYR A 594 -5.17 1.95 15.60
C TYR A 594 -5.36 0.46 15.36
N ALA A 595 -4.24 -0.27 15.27
CA ALA A 595 -4.22 -1.67 14.86
C ALA A 595 -4.50 -2.64 16.02
N TYR A 596 -4.12 -2.29 17.23
CA TYR A 596 -4.39 -3.10 18.42
C TYR A 596 -5.10 -2.26 19.48
N ASN A 597 -6.28 -2.75 19.87
CA ASN A 597 -7.06 -2.28 21.01
C ASN A 597 -6.92 -3.34 22.12
N PRO A 598 -6.42 -2.98 23.31
CA PRO A 598 -6.21 -3.95 24.38
C PRO A 598 -7.54 -4.43 24.96
N ASN A 599 -7.49 -5.55 25.66
CA ASN A 599 -8.55 -5.88 26.61
C ASN A 599 -8.41 -4.95 27.83
N TRP A 600 -9.35 -4.03 27.96
CA TRP A 600 -9.34 -2.98 29.00
C TRP A 600 -9.52 -3.53 30.41
N ASP A 601 -9.99 -4.77 30.58
CA ASP A 601 -10.04 -5.42 31.89
C ASP A 601 -8.64 -5.57 32.52
N PHE A 602 -7.59 -5.63 31.70
CA PHE A 602 -6.21 -5.78 32.14
C PHE A 602 -5.44 -4.47 32.21
N VAL A 603 -5.95 -3.39 31.64
CA VAL A 603 -5.24 -2.10 31.58
C VAL A 603 -5.81 -1.14 32.62
N PRO A 604 -5.07 -0.85 33.73
CA PRO A 604 -5.52 0.11 34.72
C PRO A 604 -5.77 1.49 34.08
N GLU A 605 -6.76 2.25 34.58
CA GLU A 605 -7.10 3.60 34.09
C GLU A 605 -5.92 4.59 34.10
N THR A 606 -4.89 4.33 34.92
CA THR A 606 -3.65 5.13 34.94
C THR A 606 -2.65 4.80 33.85
N GLN A 607 -2.93 3.78 33.06
CA GLN A 607 -2.08 3.25 31.99
C GLN A 607 -2.81 3.26 30.66
N ALA A 608 -2.03 3.17 29.60
CA ALA A 608 -2.49 3.04 28.22
C ALA A 608 -1.68 1.95 27.54
N GLN A 609 -2.33 1.22 26.64
CA GLN A 609 -1.70 0.20 25.80
C GLN A 609 -2.38 0.20 24.45
N GLY A 610 -1.62 0.03 23.37
CA GLY A 610 -2.18 -0.05 22.02
C GLY A 610 -1.07 -0.06 20.98
N ILE A 611 -1.41 -0.40 19.75
CA ILE A 611 -0.50 -0.30 18.61
C ILE A 611 -1.12 0.59 17.56
N SER A 612 -0.46 1.73 17.29
CA SER A 612 -0.86 2.66 16.24
C SER A 612 0.15 2.67 15.11
N SER A 613 -0.34 2.59 13.87
CA SER A 613 0.48 2.58 12.66
C SER A 613 0.29 3.87 11.87
N PHE A 614 1.36 4.67 11.74
CA PHE A 614 1.40 5.95 11.04
C PHE A 614 2.86 6.35 10.78
N GLY A 615 3.09 7.46 10.09
CA GLY A 615 4.44 7.90 9.76
C GLY A 615 5.13 8.70 10.85
N ASN A 616 6.47 8.81 10.78
CA ASN A 616 7.17 9.79 11.60
C ASN A 616 6.81 11.20 11.10
N PRO A 617 6.17 12.06 11.91
CA PRO A 617 5.74 13.40 11.47
C PRO A 617 6.86 14.25 10.88
N LEU A 618 8.09 14.13 11.40
CA LEU A 618 9.25 14.83 10.85
C LEU A 618 9.69 14.32 9.47
N VAL A 619 9.19 13.16 9.05
CA VAL A 619 9.41 12.60 7.70
C VAL A 619 8.19 12.85 6.82
N TRP A 620 7.00 12.46 7.27
CA TRP A 620 5.80 12.49 6.45
C TRP A 620 5.30 13.89 6.14
N TRP A 621 5.32 14.82 7.10
CA TRP A 621 4.94 16.22 6.86
C TRP A 621 5.87 16.93 5.87
N LEU A 622 7.08 16.42 5.67
CA LEU A 622 7.99 16.93 4.63
C LEU A 622 7.71 16.35 3.23
N THR A 623 6.73 15.46 3.06
CA THR A 623 6.36 14.93 1.74
C THR A 623 5.99 16.05 0.78
N ILE A 624 5.04 16.91 1.16
CA ILE A 624 4.54 17.99 0.31
C ILE A 624 5.65 18.99 -0.04
N PRO A 625 6.40 19.57 0.92
CA PRO A 625 7.45 20.51 0.58
C PRO A 625 8.61 19.90 -0.19
N SER A 626 9.02 18.66 0.09
CA SER A 626 10.13 18.01 -0.63
C SER A 626 9.77 17.66 -2.07
N MET A 627 8.58 17.10 -2.31
CA MET A 627 8.09 16.81 -3.66
C MET A 627 7.83 18.11 -4.45
N GLY A 628 7.23 19.12 -3.82
CA GLY A 628 7.05 20.44 -4.40
C GLY A 628 8.38 21.10 -4.81
N PHE A 629 9.41 20.95 -3.99
CA PHE A 629 10.75 21.43 -4.31
C PHE A 629 11.35 20.72 -5.53
N LEU A 630 11.22 19.41 -5.63
CA LEU A 630 11.68 18.66 -6.81
C LEU A 630 10.92 19.06 -8.08
N ILE A 631 9.61 19.23 -8.00
CA ILE A 631 8.78 19.72 -9.11
C ILE A 631 9.23 21.12 -9.52
N TYR A 632 9.43 22.02 -8.57
CA TYR A 632 9.93 23.38 -8.84
C TYR A 632 11.26 23.37 -9.57
N LEU A 633 12.24 22.57 -9.12
CA LEU A 633 13.53 22.43 -9.80
C LEU A 633 13.37 21.85 -11.22
N SER A 634 12.46 20.90 -11.39
CA SER A 634 12.17 20.30 -12.69
C SER A 634 11.60 21.33 -13.68
N VAL A 635 10.68 22.18 -13.24
CA VAL A 635 10.08 23.27 -14.04
C VAL A 635 11.14 24.33 -14.39
N LYS A 636 12.07 24.63 -13.48
CA LYS A 636 13.20 25.55 -13.72
C LYS A 636 14.27 24.98 -14.67
N GLY A 637 14.04 23.83 -15.28
CA GLY A 637 14.95 23.23 -16.25
C GLY A 637 16.15 22.53 -15.64
N LYS A 638 16.20 22.32 -14.32
CA LYS A 638 17.27 21.57 -13.61
C LYS A 638 16.96 20.06 -13.55
N ARG A 639 16.29 19.55 -14.58
CA ARG A 639 15.91 18.12 -14.64
C ARG A 639 17.14 17.23 -14.69
N ASN A 640 17.12 16.18 -13.86
CA ASN A 640 18.10 15.11 -13.91
C ASN A 640 17.41 13.75 -13.68
N ALA A 641 18.13 12.66 -13.97
CA ALA A 641 17.58 11.32 -13.83
C ALA A 641 17.25 10.96 -12.36
N GLU A 642 17.94 11.55 -11.40
CA GLU A 642 17.71 11.36 -9.96
C GLU A 642 16.31 11.85 -9.57
N MET A 643 16.03 13.12 -9.86
CA MET A 643 14.72 13.73 -9.61
C MET A 643 13.59 13.02 -10.34
N ASN A 644 13.81 12.70 -11.64
CA ASN A 644 12.78 12.02 -12.41
C ASN A 644 12.42 10.66 -11.83
N THR A 645 13.40 9.89 -11.37
CA THR A 645 13.14 8.57 -10.76
C THR A 645 12.38 8.70 -9.44
N ILE A 646 12.73 9.67 -8.59
CA ILE A 646 12.03 9.93 -7.33
C ILE A 646 10.58 10.34 -7.60
N LEU A 647 10.36 11.31 -8.49
CA LEU A 647 9.02 11.80 -8.81
C LEU A 647 8.15 10.74 -9.50
N VAL A 648 8.72 9.96 -10.42
CA VAL A 648 7.99 8.88 -11.11
C VAL A 648 7.66 7.75 -10.14
N GLY A 649 8.60 7.35 -9.28
CA GLY A 649 8.36 6.30 -8.28
C GLY A 649 7.29 6.70 -7.28
N PHE A 650 7.39 7.91 -6.72
CA PHE A 650 6.37 8.45 -5.82
C PHE A 650 5.01 8.57 -6.53
N GLY A 651 4.97 9.21 -7.70
CA GLY A 651 3.73 9.43 -8.43
C GLY A 651 3.02 8.14 -8.84
N ALA A 652 3.77 7.12 -9.26
CA ALA A 652 3.19 5.84 -9.66
C ALA A 652 2.54 5.08 -8.48
N LEU A 653 3.13 5.15 -7.29
CA LEU A 653 2.60 4.48 -6.09
C LEU A 653 1.49 5.28 -5.40
N TYR A 654 1.50 6.62 -5.52
CA TYR A 654 0.57 7.48 -4.81
C TYR A 654 -0.63 7.94 -5.64
N LEU A 655 -0.42 8.37 -6.90
CA LEU A 655 -1.50 8.96 -7.71
C LEU A 655 -2.66 8.01 -8.04
N PRO A 656 -2.48 6.68 -8.21
CA PRO A 656 -3.62 5.79 -8.44
C PRO A 656 -4.68 5.85 -7.34
N TRP A 657 -4.29 6.17 -6.10
CA TRP A 657 -5.24 6.29 -4.97
C TRP A 657 -6.23 7.45 -5.12
N VAL A 658 -5.92 8.44 -5.98
CA VAL A 658 -6.89 9.50 -6.36
C VAL A 658 -8.12 8.94 -7.05
N LEU A 659 -7.96 7.81 -7.76
CA LEU A 659 -9.01 7.15 -8.55
C LEU A 659 -9.74 6.06 -7.77
N ILE A 660 -9.31 5.75 -6.55
CA ILE A 660 -9.90 4.71 -5.70
C ILE A 660 -10.97 5.35 -4.82
N SER A 661 -12.23 4.95 -5.04
CA SER A 661 -13.39 5.46 -4.30
C SER A 661 -13.68 4.68 -3.01
N ARG A 662 -13.24 3.41 -2.93
CA ARG A 662 -13.45 2.59 -1.73
C ARG A 662 -12.67 3.09 -0.53
N GLN A 663 -13.08 2.65 0.65
CA GLN A 663 -12.35 2.88 1.90
C GLN A 663 -10.88 2.48 1.75
N ALA A 664 -10.00 3.37 2.18
CA ALA A 664 -8.55 3.15 2.18
C ALA A 664 -7.96 3.54 3.54
N PHE A 665 -6.73 3.09 3.81
CA PHE A 665 -6.05 3.29 5.08
C PHE A 665 -4.66 3.89 4.87
N ILE A 666 -4.16 4.53 5.89
CA ILE A 666 -2.87 5.23 5.87
C ILE A 666 -1.69 4.32 5.50
N TYR A 667 -1.74 3.02 5.82
CA TYR A 667 -0.66 2.08 5.48
C TYR A 667 -0.47 1.86 3.97
N HIS A 668 -1.48 2.16 3.14
CA HIS A 668 -1.31 2.13 1.70
C HIS A 668 -0.26 3.14 1.18
N PHE A 669 0.11 4.13 2.00
CA PHE A 669 1.17 5.07 1.69
C PHE A 669 2.58 4.52 1.98
N PHE A 670 2.70 3.42 2.71
CA PHE A 670 3.99 2.84 3.12
C PHE A 670 4.98 2.62 1.96
N PRO A 671 4.61 2.03 0.80
CA PRO A 671 5.53 1.89 -0.33
C PRO A 671 6.04 3.21 -0.92
N CYS A 672 5.38 4.34 -0.64
CA CYS A 672 5.80 5.67 -1.09
C CYS A 672 6.94 6.26 -0.24
N VAL A 673 7.08 5.81 1.03
CA VAL A 673 7.96 6.42 2.04
C VAL A 673 9.42 6.46 1.60
N ILE A 674 9.91 5.43 0.90
CA ILE A 674 11.28 5.42 0.37
C ILE A 674 11.54 6.61 -0.58
N PHE A 675 10.57 6.96 -1.43
CA PHE A 675 10.70 8.09 -2.35
C PHE A 675 10.60 9.43 -1.61
N VAL A 676 9.82 9.50 -0.54
CA VAL A 676 9.76 10.66 0.36
C VAL A 676 11.12 10.91 1.00
N THR A 677 11.73 9.88 1.59
CA THR A 677 13.05 10.00 2.23
C THR A 677 14.15 10.36 1.24
N LEU A 678 14.10 9.83 0.02
CA LEU A 678 14.99 10.20 -1.07
C LEU A 678 14.79 11.66 -1.50
N ALA A 679 13.55 12.14 -1.58
CA ALA A 679 13.24 13.54 -1.91
C ALA A 679 13.75 14.50 -0.84
N ILE A 680 13.55 14.18 0.44
CA ILE A 680 14.07 14.94 1.57
C ILE A 680 15.60 14.99 1.52
N ALA A 681 16.27 13.84 1.37
CA ALA A 681 17.73 13.77 1.28
C ALA A 681 18.28 14.59 0.09
N TYR A 682 17.61 14.52 -1.07
CA TYR A 682 17.93 15.35 -2.24
C TYR A 682 17.77 16.84 -1.92
N GLY A 683 16.65 17.24 -1.32
CA GLY A 683 16.38 18.64 -0.95
C GLY A 683 17.42 19.20 0.04
N LEU A 684 17.72 18.43 1.10
CA LEU A 684 18.73 18.78 2.08
C LEU A 684 20.12 18.89 1.46
N ARG A 685 20.45 18.04 0.46
CA ARG A 685 21.69 18.12 -0.31
C ARG A 685 21.79 19.45 -1.06
N GLU A 686 20.75 19.86 -1.74
CA GLU A 686 20.74 21.11 -2.51
C GLU A 686 20.76 22.34 -1.59
N ILE A 687 20.08 22.28 -0.44
CA ILE A 687 20.15 23.32 0.60
C ILE A 687 21.59 23.47 1.14
N LEU A 688 22.24 22.35 1.48
CA LEU A 688 23.59 22.37 2.02
C LEU A 688 24.63 22.91 1.01
N LYS A 689 24.45 22.59 -0.28
CA LYS A 689 25.31 23.13 -1.35
C LYS A 689 25.23 24.66 -1.41
N ARG A 690 24.06 25.22 -1.20
CA ARG A 690 23.83 26.68 -1.28
C ARG A 690 24.17 27.39 0.04
N TYR A 691 23.89 26.73 1.18
CA TYR A 691 24.05 27.27 2.53
C TYR A 691 24.83 26.30 3.41
N PRO A 692 26.16 26.38 3.47
CA PRO A 692 27.00 25.45 4.25
C PRO A 692 26.68 25.42 5.76
N ILE A 693 26.15 26.53 6.30
CA ILE A 693 25.70 26.63 7.70
C ILE A 693 24.54 25.66 8.01
N ALA A 694 23.78 25.23 7.01
CA ALA A 694 22.69 24.27 7.14
C ALA A 694 23.13 22.89 7.66
N LYS A 695 24.46 22.64 7.74
CA LYS A 695 25.00 21.40 8.30
C LYS A 695 24.56 21.15 9.77
N ILE A 696 24.45 22.23 10.56
CA ILE A 696 24.05 22.14 11.96
C ILE A 696 22.55 21.78 12.07
N PRO A 697 21.61 22.55 11.49
CA PRO A 697 20.19 22.20 11.57
C PRO A 697 19.86 20.86 10.91
N ILE A 698 20.57 20.43 9.84
CA ILE A 698 20.37 19.09 9.25
C ILE A 698 20.74 17.99 10.26
N ARG A 699 21.84 18.15 11.01
CA ARG A 699 22.21 17.18 12.05
C ARG A 699 21.20 17.17 13.19
N ALA A 700 20.77 18.34 13.65
CA ALA A 700 19.72 18.46 14.66
C ALA A 700 18.41 17.79 14.19
N TYR A 701 18.00 18.01 12.95
CA TYR A 701 16.82 17.36 12.38
C TYR A 701 16.93 15.83 12.44
N LEU A 702 18.07 15.23 12.05
CA LEU A 702 18.25 13.77 12.13
C LEU A 702 18.19 13.27 13.58
N VAL A 703 18.77 14.02 14.53
CA VAL A 703 18.66 13.69 15.95
C VAL A 703 17.20 13.76 16.42
N CYS A 704 16.46 14.79 16.02
CA CYS A 704 15.03 14.92 16.35
C CYS A 704 14.20 13.75 15.80
N VAL A 705 14.47 13.30 14.57
CA VAL A 705 13.79 12.11 13.98
C VAL A 705 14.03 10.87 14.83
N LEU A 706 15.28 10.64 15.27
CA LEU A 706 15.63 9.50 16.14
C LEU A 706 14.99 9.62 17.51
N VAL A 707 15.06 10.79 18.14
CA VAL A 707 14.46 11.04 19.47
C VAL A 707 12.95 10.81 19.41
N LEU A 708 12.32 11.29 18.34
CA LEU A 708 10.88 11.09 18.16
C LEU A 708 10.53 9.61 17.95
N PHE A 709 11.32 8.89 17.18
CA PHE A 709 11.16 7.44 17.02
C PHE A 709 11.25 6.71 18.36
N ILE A 710 12.23 7.04 19.19
CA ILE A 710 12.39 6.44 20.54
C ILE A 710 11.20 6.80 21.43
N ALA A 711 10.73 8.04 21.41
CA ALA A 711 9.59 8.49 22.20
C ALA A 711 8.29 7.78 21.79
N PHE A 712 8.07 7.57 20.51
CA PHE A 712 6.87 6.88 20.02
C PHE A 712 7.00 5.34 20.01
N TYR A 713 8.18 4.78 20.21
CA TYR A 713 8.42 3.34 20.15
C TYR A 713 7.41 2.51 20.97
N PRO A 714 7.04 2.88 22.22
CA PRO A 714 6.05 2.13 22.99
C PRO A 714 4.69 2.00 22.30
N VAL A 715 4.14 3.08 21.77
CA VAL A 715 2.82 3.08 21.08
C VAL A 715 2.86 2.47 19.68
N LEU A 716 4.06 2.22 19.13
CA LEU A 716 4.25 1.48 17.89
C LEU A 716 4.41 -0.03 18.11
N THR A 717 4.70 -0.45 19.34
CA THR A 717 5.06 -1.82 19.70
C THR A 717 4.16 -2.44 20.77
N GLY A 718 3.10 -1.75 21.21
CA GLY A 718 2.13 -2.28 22.15
C GLY A 718 2.63 -2.37 23.60
N MET A 719 3.67 -1.61 23.95
CA MET A 719 4.15 -1.55 25.33
C MET A 719 3.15 -0.79 26.21
N ARG A 720 2.98 -1.27 27.44
CA ARG A 720 2.18 -0.61 28.45
C ARG A 720 2.91 0.65 28.97
N ILE A 721 2.25 1.80 28.98
CA ILE A 721 2.80 3.11 29.34
C ILE A 721 1.83 3.85 30.28
N PRO A 722 2.30 4.85 31.06
CA PRO A 722 1.40 5.73 31.77
C PRO A 722 0.45 6.49 30.84
N ALA A 723 -0.81 6.66 31.21
CA ALA A 723 -1.81 7.35 30.38
C ALA A 723 -1.37 8.77 30.03
N TRP A 724 -0.81 9.55 30.99
CA TRP A 724 -0.28 10.88 30.71
C TRP A 724 0.78 10.91 29.60
N TYR A 725 1.53 9.82 29.42
CA TYR A 725 2.55 9.75 28.37
C TYR A 725 1.92 9.53 26.99
N ALA A 726 0.89 8.69 26.90
CA ALA A 726 0.10 8.55 25.67
C ALA A 726 -0.56 9.87 25.27
N ASP A 727 -1.15 10.59 26.25
CA ASP A 727 -1.74 11.92 26.05
C ASP A 727 -0.72 12.93 25.53
N ALA A 728 0.49 12.94 26.07
CA ALA A 728 1.57 13.83 25.62
C ALA A 728 2.03 13.55 24.18
N LEU A 729 1.88 12.32 23.70
CA LEU A 729 2.19 11.92 22.31
C LEU A 729 1.02 12.17 21.36
N THR A 730 -0.19 12.38 21.84
CA THR A 730 -1.40 12.64 21.04
C THR A 730 -1.43 14.09 20.56
N TRP A 731 -0.75 14.36 19.44
CA TRP A 731 -0.64 15.74 18.93
C TRP A 731 -1.85 16.21 18.14
N LEU A 732 -2.61 15.30 17.55
CA LEU A 732 -3.84 15.62 16.82
C LEU A 732 -5.02 14.91 17.48
N PRO A 733 -6.22 15.54 17.53
CA PRO A 733 -7.41 14.91 18.15
C PRO A 733 -7.85 13.60 17.50
N SER A 734 -7.40 13.34 16.29
CA SER A 734 -7.69 12.12 15.53
C SER A 734 -6.71 10.98 15.79
N TRP A 735 -5.68 11.20 16.59
CA TRP A 735 -4.72 10.17 16.96
C TRP A 735 -5.23 9.38 18.17
N VAL A 736 -5.27 8.06 18.03
CA VAL A 736 -5.56 7.13 19.11
C VAL A 736 -4.27 6.38 19.38
N LEU A 737 -3.70 6.53 20.58
CA LEU A 737 -2.39 5.97 20.90
C LEU A 737 -2.41 5.03 22.12
N GLY A 738 -3.59 4.77 22.70
CA GLY A 738 -3.78 3.89 23.84
C GLY A 738 -5.01 4.24 24.64
#